data_4baec11e466afe30663df73a3f1ea917
#
_entry.id   4baec11e466afe30663df73a3f1ea917
#
_cell.length_a   1.000
_cell.length_b   1.000
_cell.length_c   1.000
_cell.angle_alpha   90.00
_cell.angle_beta   90.00
_cell.angle_gamma   90.00
#
_symmetry.space_group_name_H-M   'P 1'
#
loop_
_entity.id
_entity.type
_entity.pdbx_description
1 polymer ?
#
loop_
_entity_poly.entity_id
_entity_poly.type
_entity_poly.pdbx_seq_one_letter_code
_entity_poly.pdbx_strand_id
1 'polypeptide(L)'
;MDSSSLESVVIDWRAPLANLYYSGQLGHVEYTAPDGAVSGELTLKRQFDILDGEILSIFDTDIVSQDAYLQSALNAMNGERLKEIVTTIQAEQNYVIRYPLRQSLVVQGVAGSGKTTIALHRIAYLLYAFRDQLRPENMLILAPNPLFLNYIAGVLPDLGVERVNQTTFSLLMLDLLGKSLGKLDLSDRTEAVLSLPAEEREAFAAVAHFKGSLRLKRMLAEFFRRYEADFAPEDGIAFGPVKLYGKEELDHFLLVDEAPFPMARRVSEFEKQLKNRVGSAARRLQNWFRDECDRRAALLRKQVSDPAEQKARLARLYQSRDERIKQIDDEVKPFIKATLAALPSTEPLALYRAFWEDALAHASDPTVRAAAERTLSRMNAKQPLEAEDVAPIAYLATRLLPLKRIDMRHVVIDEAQDFNPFEISLLSDLMPAATFTIVGDLMQGIHGWRGLHSWDELNGILKGTCARHELITSYRSTVEIMDTALTVARNRPVAGQTEAHAVIRHGEAPVFLPFSGEDEQAQKIADLIDEWMKAGMRVICVIERYASRAGALAARLPARLNARVLNTEDTEYTGGVYVAPASAVKGLEFDGVIFADAGESAYPDDDLNARLLYVGLTRPLHRLALLYSGARTKLLN
;
A
#
# COMPACT_ATOMS: atom_id res chain seq x y z
N MET A 1 -32.20 -25.88 -9.83
CA MET A 1 -32.54 -27.00 -10.73
C MET A 1 -34.05 -27.21 -10.68
N ASP A 2 -34.68 -27.37 -11.83
CA ASP A 2 -36.05 -27.85 -11.90
C ASP A 2 -36.06 -29.32 -11.44
N SER A 3 -36.91 -29.65 -10.46
CA SER A 3 -36.96 -30.99 -9.86
C SER A 3 -37.54 -32.08 -10.83
N SER A 4 -38.18 -31.64 -11.91
CA SER A 4 -38.82 -32.56 -12.90
C SER A 4 -37.93 -32.84 -14.09
N SER A 5 -37.13 -31.87 -14.58
CA SER A 5 -36.27 -32.03 -15.78
C SER A 5 -34.78 -32.19 -15.44
N LEU A 6 -34.38 -31.94 -14.19
CA LEU A 6 -32.96 -31.83 -13.74
C LEU A 6 -32.17 -30.74 -14.47
N GLU A 7 -32.85 -29.83 -15.16
CA GLU A 7 -32.23 -28.74 -15.87
C GLU A 7 -31.87 -27.60 -14.90
N SER A 8 -30.72 -26.95 -15.13
CA SER A 8 -30.31 -25.78 -14.39
C SER A 8 -31.11 -24.58 -14.86
N VAL A 9 -32.12 -24.15 -14.09
CA VAL A 9 -32.92 -22.96 -14.38
C VAL A 9 -32.18 -21.69 -14.06
N VAL A 10 -31.32 -21.70 -13.03
CA VAL A 10 -30.49 -20.58 -12.62
C VAL A 10 -29.01 -20.93 -12.73
N ILE A 11 -28.26 -20.12 -13.42
CA ILE A 11 -26.82 -20.26 -13.63
C ILE A 11 -26.13 -19.08 -12.97
N ASP A 12 -25.08 -19.38 -12.18
CA ASP A 12 -24.24 -18.36 -11.54
C ASP A 12 -23.58 -17.47 -12.61
N TRP A 13 -23.59 -16.16 -12.39
CA TRP A 13 -22.99 -15.18 -13.31
C TRP A 13 -21.49 -15.44 -13.59
N ARG A 14 -20.80 -16.12 -12.67
CA ARG A 14 -19.38 -16.50 -12.80
C ARG A 14 -19.16 -17.67 -13.77
N ALA A 15 -20.18 -18.46 -14.05
CA ALA A 15 -20.07 -19.61 -14.92
C ALA A 15 -19.70 -19.20 -16.37
N PRO A 16 -18.99 -20.06 -17.12
CA PRO A 16 -18.61 -19.79 -18.51
C PRO A 16 -19.78 -19.43 -19.41
N LEU A 17 -20.91 -20.16 -19.31
CA LEU A 17 -22.12 -19.88 -20.09
C LEU A 17 -22.67 -18.47 -19.85
N ALA A 18 -22.65 -18.00 -18.61
CA ALA A 18 -23.13 -16.67 -18.26
C ALA A 18 -22.32 -15.53 -18.94
N ASN A 19 -21.08 -15.81 -19.39
CA ASN A 19 -20.30 -14.84 -20.16
C ASN A 19 -20.99 -14.41 -21.45
N LEU A 20 -21.79 -15.26 -22.06
CA LEU A 20 -22.52 -14.96 -23.30
C LEU A 20 -23.51 -13.80 -23.12
N TYR A 21 -24.02 -13.60 -21.91
CA TYR A 21 -24.87 -12.45 -21.63
C TYR A 21 -24.12 -11.13 -21.83
N TYR A 22 -22.85 -11.07 -21.46
CA TYR A 22 -22.03 -9.84 -21.52
C TYR A 22 -21.33 -9.65 -22.86
N SER A 23 -20.81 -10.72 -23.45
CA SER A 23 -19.95 -10.68 -24.64
C SER A 23 -20.62 -11.20 -25.92
N GLY A 24 -21.67 -12.00 -25.81
CA GLY A 24 -22.32 -12.63 -26.99
C GLY A 24 -23.28 -11.66 -27.67
N GLN A 25 -23.33 -11.71 -29.00
CA GLN A 25 -24.38 -11.09 -29.82
C GLN A 25 -25.46 -12.13 -30.14
N LEU A 26 -26.67 -11.68 -30.50
CA LEU A 26 -27.69 -12.60 -31.02
C LEU A 26 -27.16 -13.32 -32.27
N GLY A 27 -27.46 -14.61 -32.39
CA GLY A 27 -26.95 -15.48 -33.43
C GLY A 27 -25.96 -16.51 -32.92
N HIS A 28 -25.01 -16.92 -33.78
CA HIS A 28 -24.03 -17.94 -33.43
C HIS A 28 -23.08 -17.50 -32.34
N VAL A 29 -22.94 -18.29 -31.27
CA VAL A 29 -22.07 -18.04 -30.13
C VAL A 29 -21.29 -19.28 -29.74
N GLU A 30 -20.09 -19.05 -29.17
CA GLU A 30 -19.25 -20.09 -28.61
C GLU A 30 -18.79 -19.72 -27.20
N TYR A 31 -18.68 -20.70 -26.32
CA TYR A 31 -18.06 -20.54 -25.02
C TYR A 31 -17.27 -21.80 -24.62
N THR A 32 -16.29 -21.64 -23.74
CA THR A 32 -15.49 -22.76 -23.26
C THR A 32 -16.06 -23.27 -21.94
N ALA A 33 -16.64 -24.45 -21.94
CA ALA A 33 -17.03 -25.20 -20.75
C ALA A 33 -15.84 -25.99 -20.20
N PRO A 34 -15.90 -26.53 -18.97
CA PRO A 34 -14.87 -27.42 -18.44
C PRO A 34 -14.55 -28.62 -19.34
N ASP A 35 -15.55 -29.15 -20.03
CA ASP A 35 -15.45 -30.32 -20.90
C ASP A 35 -15.07 -29.99 -22.36
N GLY A 36 -14.85 -28.72 -22.69
CA GLY A 36 -14.44 -28.26 -24.01
C GLY A 36 -15.25 -27.08 -24.57
N ALA A 37 -15.03 -26.78 -25.85
CA ALA A 37 -15.76 -25.73 -26.55
C ALA A 37 -17.20 -26.15 -26.85
N VAL A 38 -18.14 -25.28 -26.56
CA VAL A 38 -19.57 -25.48 -26.84
C VAL A 38 -20.02 -24.35 -27.74
N SER A 39 -20.69 -24.69 -28.84
CA SER A 39 -21.29 -23.75 -29.79
C SER A 39 -22.81 -23.87 -29.79
N GLY A 40 -23.48 -22.76 -30.06
CA GLY A 40 -24.93 -22.69 -30.09
C GLY A 40 -25.43 -21.40 -30.72
N GLU A 41 -26.73 -21.19 -30.68
CA GLU A 41 -27.37 -19.97 -31.17
C GLU A 41 -28.05 -19.22 -30.03
N LEU A 42 -27.63 -17.96 -29.82
CA LEU A 42 -28.25 -17.06 -28.85
C LEU A 42 -29.45 -16.38 -29.51
N THR A 43 -30.65 -16.85 -29.20
CA THR A 43 -31.87 -16.38 -29.85
C THR A 43 -32.55 -15.22 -29.13
N LEU A 44 -32.31 -15.09 -27.83
CA LEU A 44 -32.91 -14.05 -27.00
C LEU A 44 -32.05 -13.74 -25.81
N LYS A 45 -31.87 -12.43 -25.52
CA LYS A 45 -31.39 -11.93 -24.25
C LYS A 45 -32.50 -11.12 -23.59
N ARG A 46 -32.85 -11.47 -22.37
CA ARG A 46 -33.91 -10.81 -21.61
C ARG A 46 -33.44 -10.49 -20.20
N GLN A 47 -33.66 -9.27 -19.80
CA GLN A 47 -33.36 -8.79 -18.45
C GLN A 47 -34.67 -8.57 -17.70
N PHE A 48 -34.70 -8.99 -16.43
CA PHE A 48 -35.82 -8.82 -15.52
C PHE A 48 -35.37 -7.91 -14.36
N ASP A 49 -36.19 -6.95 -14.03
CA ASP A 49 -36.08 -6.18 -12.79
C ASP A 49 -37.08 -6.80 -11.79
N ILE A 50 -36.53 -7.36 -10.70
CA ILE A 50 -37.32 -8.11 -9.70
C ILE A 50 -37.06 -7.50 -8.34
N LEU A 51 -38.09 -7.07 -7.66
CA LEU A 51 -38.04 -6.57 -6.29
C LEU A 51 -39.05 -7.36 -5.44
N ASP A 52 -38.59 -7.86 -4.29
CA ASP A 52 -39.38 -8.65 -3.34
C ASP A 52 -40.17 -9.82 -3.97
N GLY A 53 -39.63 -10.40 -5.05
CA GLY A 53 -40.22 -11.52 -5.78
C GLY A 53 -41.23 -11.11 -6.84
N GLU A 54 -41.50 -9.81 -7.05
CA GLU A 54 -42.34 -9.27 -8.11
C GLU A 54 -41.49 -8.74 -9.28
N ILE A 55 -41.92 -9.03 -10.51
CA ILE A 55 -41.28 -8.52 -11.73
C ILE A 55 -41.77 -7.10 -11.96
N LEU A 56 -40.87 -6.12 -11.80
CA LEU A 56 -41.18 -4.70 -12.03
C LEU A 56 -41.09 -4.36 -13.52
N SER A 57 -40.13 -4.91 -14.24
CA SER A 57 -39.94 -4.63 -15.66
C SER A 57 -39.22 -5.78 -16.37
N ILE A 58 -39.42 -5.86 -17.71
CA ILE A 58 -38.81 -6.84 -18.58
C ILE A 58 -38.28 -6.09 -19.80
N PHE A 59 -37.00 -6.36 -20.14
CA PHE A 59 -36.33 -5.76 -21.30
C PHE A 59 -35.70 -6.85 -22.18
N ASP A 60 -36.03 -6.86 -23.47
CA ASP A 60 -35.32 -7.64 -24.44
C ASP A 60 -34.09 -6.84 -24.90
N THR A 61 -32.92 -7.38 -24.65
CA THR A 61 -31.64 -6.70 -24.88
C THR A 61 -30.92 -7.30 -26.09
N ASP A 62 -30.65 -6.46 -27.10
CA ASP A 62 -29.48 -6.63 -27.95
C ASP A 62 -28.47 -5.51 -27.60
N ILE A 63 -27.31 -5.44 -28.26
CA ILE A 63 -26.20 -4.53 -27.85
C ILE A 63 -26.60 -3.06 -27.77
N VAL A 64 -27.61 -2.63 -28.53
CA VAL A 64 -28.08 -1.24 -28.60
C VAL A 64 -29.02 -0.89 -27.43
N SER A 65 -29.68 -1.89 -26.84
CA SER A 65 -30.69 -1.68 -25.79
C SER A 65 -30.15 -1.76 -24.35
N GLN A 66 -28.90 -2.21 -24.14
CA GLN A 66 -28.26 -2.16 -22.82
C GLN A 66 -28.17 -0.73 -22.27
N ASP A 67 -27.92 0.25 -23.15
CA ASP A 67 -27.91 1.66 -22.77
C ASP A 67 -29.29 2.17 -22.35
N ALA A 68 -30.38 1.70 -22.96
CA ALA A 68 -31.75 2.14 -22.61
C ALA A 68 -32.20 1.60 -21.25
N TYR A 69 -31.87 0.37 -20.89
CA TYR A 69 -32.13 -0.17 -19.55
C TYR A 69 -31.27 0.53 -18.50
N LEU A 70 -29.97 0.68 -18.78
CA LEU A 70 -29.06 1.40 -17.91
C LEU A 70 -29.53 2.85 -17.67
N GLN A 71 -30.00 3.54 -18.72
CA GLN A 71 -30.59 4.86 -18.62
C GLN A 71 -31.86 4.87 -17.79
N SER A 72 -32.75 3.89 -17.95
CA SER A 72 -33.99 3.76 -17.16
C SER A 72 -33.66 3.49 -15.69
N ALA A 73 -32.72 2.58 -15.41
CA ALA A 73 -32.28 2.27 -14.06
C ALA A 73 -31.58 3.48 -13.40
N LEU A 74 -30.72 4.21 -14.14
CA LEU A 74 -30.04 5.42 -13.68
C LEU A 74 -31.00 6.56 -13.40
N ASN A 75 -32.08 6.73 -14.20
CA ASN A 75 -33.08 7.78 -14.04
C ASN A 75 -34.09 7.50 -12.91
N ALA A 76 -34.29 6.23 -12.54
CA ALA A 76 -35.19 5.82 -11.46
C ALA A 76 -34.60 5.94 -10.05
N MET A 77 -33.36 6.43 -9.91
CA MET A 77 -32.58 6.37 -8.69
C MET A 77 -32.97 7.41 -7.63
N ASN A 78 -33.59 6.93 -6.58
CA ASN A 78 -33.55 7.51 -5.25
C ASN A 78 -32.70 6.60 -4.36
N GLY A 79 -31.55 7.09 -3.92
CA GLY A 79 -30.64 6.71 -2.84
C GLY A 79 -30.36 5.23 -2.44
N GLU A 80 -31.28 4.29 -2.57
CA GLU A 80 -31.09 2.88 -2.22
C GLU A 80 -30.61 2.00 -3.40
N ARG A 81 -30.75 2.46 -4.61
CA ARG A 81 -30.56 1.69 -5.84
C ARG A 81 -29.17 1.76 -6.48
N LEU A 82 -28.21 2.50 -5.91
CA LEU A 82 -26.81 2.40 -6.35
C LEU A 82 -26.27 0.97 -6.21
N LYS A 83 -26.79 0.20 -5.25
CA LYS A 83 -26.50 -1.23 -5.12
C LYS A 83 -26.92 -2.05 -6.34
N GLU A 84 -27.94 -1.65 -7.08
CA GLU A 84 -28.50 -2.41 -8.21
C GLU A 84 -27.80 -2.13 -9.55
N ILE A 85 -27.23 -0.94 -9.76
CA ILE A 85 -26.38 -0.67 -10.96
C ILE A 85 -25.05 -1.43 -10.88
N VAL A 86 -24.56 -1.67 -9.67
CA VAL A 86 -23.45 -2.58 -9.41
C VAL A 86 -23.72 -3.99 -9.98
N THR A 87 -24.97 -4.35 -10.24
CA THR A 87 -25.33 -5.67 -10.80
C THR A 87 -25.26 -5.74 -12.33
N THR A 88 -25.21 -4.61 -13.05
CA THR A 88 -25.06 -4.62 -14.52
C THR A 88 -23.60 -4.48 -14.92
N ILE A 89 -22.88 -5.60 -14.92
CA ILE A 89 -21.51 -5.65 -15.44
C ILE A 89 -21.56 -5.37 -16.95
N GLN A 90 -20.85 -4.34 -17.39
CA GLN A 90 -20.73 -4.00 -18.81
C GLN A 90 -19.65 -4.88 -19.49
N ALA A 91 -19.66 -4.94 -20.83
CA ALA A 91 -18.72 -5.78 -21.58
C ALA A 91 -17.24 -5.47 -21.27
N GLU A 92 -16.87 -4.18 -21.15
CA GLU A 92 -15.51 -3.75 -20.77
C GLU A 92 -15.15 -4.19 -19.34
N GLN A 93 -16.10 -4.11 -18.42
CA GLN A 93 -15.93 -4.55 -17.03
C GLN A 93 -15.82 -6.08 -16.94
N ASN A 94 -16.66 -6.82 -17.70
CA ASN A 94 -16.61 -8.27 -17.76
C ASN A 94 -15.27 -8.79 -18.28
N TYR A 95 -14.66 -8.10 -19.25
CA TYR A 95 -13.32 -8.42 -19.72
C TYR A 95 -12.29 -8.39 -18.60
N VAL A 96 -12.28 -7.32 -17.79
CA VAL A 96 -11.37 -7.16 -16.65
C VAL A 96 -11.62 -8.25 -15.60
N ILE A 97 -12.89 -8.52 -15.26
CA ILE A 97 -13.28 -9.54 -14.27
C ILE A 97 -12.75 -10.91 -14.67
N ARG A 98 -12.87 -11.28 -15.95
CA ARG A 98 -12.49 -12.59 -16.47
C ARG A 98 -11.07 -12.68 -17.01
N TYR A 99 -10.29 -11.61 -16.91
CA TYR A 99 -8.89 -11.60 -17.38
C TYR A 99 -8.09 -12.75 -16.74
N PRO A 100 -7.18 -13.44 -17.48
CA PRO A 100 -6.48 -14.62 -16.99
C PRO A 100 -5.76 -14.44 -15.65
N LEU A 101 -5.86 -15.44 -14.77
CA LEU A 101 -5.24 -15.41 -13.43
C LEU A 101 -3.71 -15.31 -13.49
N ARG A 102 -3.07 -15.95 -14.47
CA ARG A 102 -1.59 -16.07 -14.53
C ARG A 102 -0.87 -14.80 -15.01
N GLN A 103 -1.62 -13.75 -15.29
CA GLN A 103 -1.09 -12.48 -15.76
C GLN A 103 -1.51 -11.36 -14.81
N SER A 104 -0.60 -10.44 -14.56
CA SER A 104 -0.94 -9.23 -13.83
C SER A 104 -1.67 -8.24 -14.74
N LEU A 105 -2.54 -7.44 -14.16
CA LEU A 105 -3.40 -6.51 -14.89
C LEU A 105 -3.37 -5.14 -14.20
N VAL A 106 -3.12 -4.10 -14.97
CA VAL A 106 -3.30 -2.69 -14.57
C VAL A 106 -4.56 -2.17 -15.25
N VAL A 107 -5.45 -1.61 -14.47
CA VAL A 107 -6.71 -1.01 -14.94
C VAL A 107 -6.72 0.47 -14.60
N GLN A 108 -6.54 1.31 -15.62
CA GLN A 108 -6.83 2.73 -15.53
C GLN A 108 -8.32 2.91 -15.72
N GLY A 109 -9.02 3.42 -14.72
CA GLY A 109 -10.44 3.70 -14.86
C GLY A 109 -10.74 5.14 -14.49
N VAL A 110 -11.61 5.79 -15.25
CA VAL A 110 -12.08 7.14 -14.92
C VAL A 110 -12.91 7.14 -13.64
N ALA A 111 -13.12 8.31 -13.04
CA ALA A 111 -13.99 8.44 -11.89
C ALA A 111 -15.39 7.89 -12.20
N GLY A 112 -15.94 7.07 -11.31
CA GLY A 112 -17.28 6.48 -11.50
C GLY A 112 -17.35 5.32 -12.49
N SER A 113 -16.24 4.76 -12.99
CA SER A 113 -16.24 3.58 -13.87
C SER A 113 -16.45 2.25 -13.15
N GLY A 114 -16.60 2.26 -11.83
CA GLY A 114 -16.82 1.05 -11.03
C GLY A 114 -15.54 0.24 -10.75
N LYS A 115 -14.35 0.85 -10.76
CA LYS A 115 -13.05 0.19 -10.53
C LYS A 115 -13.05 -0.77 -9.34
N THR A 116 -13.41 -0.27 -8.16
CA THR A 116 -13.47 -1.07 -6.94
C THR A 116 -14.44 -2.22 -7.06
N THR A 117 -15.64 -1.95 -7.57
CA THR A 117 -16.67 -2.98 -7.80
C THR A 117 -16.15 -4.08 -8.72
N ILE A 118 -15.50 -3.72 -9.82
CA ILE A 118 -14.91 -4.68 -10.77
C ILE A 118 -13.80 -5.50 -10.10
N ALA A 119 -12.96 -4.86 -9.29
CA ALA A 119 -11.91 -5.54 -8.55
C ALA A 119 -12.48 -6.60 -7.59
N LEU A 120 -13.57 -6.28 -6.87
CA LEU A 120 -14.27 -7.21 -5.97
C LEU A 120 -14.97 -8.33 -6.73
N HIS A 121 -15.65 -8.03 -7.84
CA HIS A 121 -16.24 -9.06 -8.73
C HIS A 121 -15.17 -9.98 -9.31
N ARG A 122 -14.00 -9.44 -9.68
CA ARG A 122 -12.88 -10.24 -10.15
C ARG A 122 -12.40 -11.22 -9.07
N ILE A 123 -12.29 -10.79 -7.82
CA ILE A 123 -11.96 -11.69 -6.70
C ILE A 123 -12.97 -12.83 -6.60
N ALA A 124 -14.28 -12.50 -6.62
CA ALA A 124 -15.36 -13.50 -6.57
C ALA A 124 -15.30 -14.47 -7.78
N TYR A 125 -15.04 -13.94 -8.97
CA TYR A 125 -14.86 -14.75 -10.17
C TYR A 125 -13.65 -15.67 -10.07
N LEU A 126 -12.48 -15.15 -9.67
CA LEU A 126 -11.24 -15.92 -9.56
C LEU A 126 -11.38 -17.05 -8.54
N LEU A 127 -12.00 -16.81 -7.38
CA LEU A 127 -12.27 -17.83 -6.37
C LEU A 127 -13.23 -18.91 -6.87
N TYR A 128 -14.21 -18.54 -7.69
CA TYR A 128 -15.12 -19.49 -8.30
C TYR A 128 -14.43 -20.31 -9.41
N ALA A 129 -13.76 -19.65 -10.35
CA ALA A 129 -13.19 -20.27 -11.55
C ALA A 129 -11.93 -21.10 -11.25
N PHE A 130 -11.17 -20.72 -10.23
CA PHE A 130 -9.88 -21.34 -9.86
C PHE A 130 -9.88 -21.90 -8.44
N ARG A 131 -11.02 -22.40 -7.95
CA ARG A 131 -11.22 -22.93 -6.59
C ARG A 131 -10.21 -24.00 -6.17
N ASP A 132 -9.62 -24.72 -7.11
CA ASP A 132 -8.59 -25.73 -6.85
C ASP A 132 -7.19 -25.11 -6.62
N GLN A 133 -6.97 -23.86 -7.01
CA GLN A 133 -5.69 -23.14 -6.95
C GLN A 133 -5.73 -21.95 -5.98
N LEU A 134 -6.91 -21.33 -5.80
CA LEU A 134 -7.12 -20.16 -4.98
C LEU A 134 -8.06 -20.44 -3.81
N ARG A 135 -7.70 -19.89 -2.68
CA ARG A 135 -8.54 -19.82 -1.47
C ARG A 135 -8.62 -18.36 -0.99
N PRO A 136 -9.68 -17.96 -0.29
CA PRO A 136 -9.79 -16.60 0.24
C PRO A 136 -8.57 -16.17 1.06
N GLU A 137 -7.99 -17.08 1.85
CA GLU A 137 -6.85 -16.80 2.73
C GLU A 137 -5.54 -16.54 1.97
N ASN A 138 -5.43 -16.93 0.69
CA ASN A 138 -4.25 -16.63 -0.14
C ASN A 138 -4.49 -15.50 -1.14
N MET A 139 -5.55 -14.74 -0.93
CA MET A 139 -5.82 -13.48 -1.62
C MET A 139 -5.66 -12.30 -0.67
N LEU A 140 -5.20 -11.18 -1.21
CA LEU A 140 -4.95 -9.95 -0.46
C LEU A 140 -5.54 -8.76 -1.19
N ILE A 141 -6.27 -7.92 -0.48
CA ILE A 141 -6.70 -6.60 -0.94
C ILE A 141 -5.92 -5.55 -0.19
N LEU A 142 -5.27 -4.67 -0.93
CA LEU A 142 -4.60 -3.49 -0.42
C LEU A 142 -5.40 -2.24 -0.81
N ALA A 143 -5.75 -1.44 0.19
CA ALA A 143 -6.49 -0.21 0.05
C ALA A 143 -5.69 0.97 0.64
N PRO A 144 -6.01 2.22 0.24
CA PRO A 144 -5.25 3.38 0.69
C PRO A 144 -5.47 3.73 2.17
N ASN A 145 -6.64 3.42 2.73
CA ASN A 145 -7.00 3.79 4.09
C ASN A 145 -8.01 2.80 4.73
N PRO A 146 -8.19 2.84 6.08
CA PRO A 146 -9.10 1.96 6.81
C PRO A 146 -10.59 2.16 6.49
N LEU A 147 -11.03 3.38 6.21
CA LEU A 147 -12.43 3.67 5.85
C LEU A 147 -12.87 2.90 4.61
N PHE A 148 -11.97 2.85 3.62
CA PHE A 148 -12.19 2.13 2.38
C PHE A 148 -12.20 0.60 2.58
N LEU A 149 -11.39 0.09 3.51
CA LEU A 149 -11.41 -1.33 3.89
C LEU A 149 -12.76 -1.74 4.47
N ASN A 150 -13.38 -0.90 5.30
CA ASN A 150 -14.70 -1.17 5.87
C ASN A 150 -15.79 -1.22 4.79
N TYR A 151 -15.71 -0.35 3.78
CA TYR A 151 -16.61 -0.42 2.62
C TYR A 151 -16.47 -1.76 1.88
N ILE A 152 -15.25 -2.18 1.56
CA ILE A 152 -14.97 -3.46 0.90
C ILE A 152 -15.49 -4.63 1.74
N ALA A 153 -15.25 -4.62 3.05
CA ALA A 153 -15.70 -5.67 3.97
C ALA A 153 -17.21 -5.86 3.98
N GLY A 154 -17.97 -4.77 3.73
CA GLY A 154 -19.44 -4.81 3.61
C GLY A 154 -19.93 -5.40 2.27
N VAL A 155 -19.17 -5.26 1.19
CA VAL A 155 -19.59 -5.68 -0.17
C VAL A 155 -19.22 -7.13 -0.48
N LEU A 156 -18.07 -7.63 0.01
CA LEU A 156 -17.59 -8.98 -0.30
C LEU A 156 -18.58 -10.11 0.06
N PRO A 157 -19.28 -10.09 1.22
CA PRO A 157 -20.27 -11.12 1.56
C PRO A 157 -21.43 -11.19 0.56
N ASP A 158 -21.89 -10.05 0.02
CA ASP A 158 -22.94 -10.00 -1.01
C ASP A 158 -22.52 -10.70 -2.31
N LEU A 159 -21.22 -10.76 -2.58
CA LEU A 159 -20.62 -11.51 -3.69
C LEU A 159 -20.32 -12.99 -3.37
N GLY A 160 -20.71 -13.45 -2.18
CA GLY A 160 -20.44 -14.82 -1.71
C GLY A 160 -18.98 -15.07 -1.38
N VAL A 161 -18.24 -14.04 -0.97
CA VAL A 161 -16.82 -14.11 -0.64
C VAL A 161 -16.59 -13.72 0.81
N GLU A 162 -16.02 -14.64 1.57
CA GLU A 162 -15.63 -14.40 2.97
C GLU A 162 -14.13 -14.66 3.16
N ARG A 163 -13.55 -14.09 4.23
CA ARG A 163 -12.18 -14.37 4.71
C ARG A 163 -11.04 -13.96 3.76
N VAL A 164 -11.27 -13.06 2.83
CA VAL A 164 -10.17 -12.44 2.06
C VAL A 164 -9.40 -11.49 2.96
N ASN A 165 -8.07 -11.57 2.93
CA ASN A 165 -7.22 -10.65 3.69
C ASN A 165 -7.34 -9.24 3.14
N GLN A 166 -7.54 -8.26 4.03
CA GLN A 166 -7.70 -6.86 3.70
C GLN A 166 -6.86 -6.01 4.64
N THR A 167 -6.04 -5.12 4.08
CA THR A 167 -5.17 -4.26 4.87
C THR A 167 -4.68 -3.05 4.06
N THR A 168 -3.94 -2.14 4.70
CA THR A 168 -3.15 -1.12 4.00
C THR A 168 -1.69 -1.55 3.90
N PHE A 169 -0.90 -0.92 3.00
CA PHE A 169 0.52 -1.23 2.89
C PHE A 169 1.26 -1.05 4.23
N SER A 170 1.03 0.08 4.90
CA SER A 170 1.70 0.38 6.16
C SER A 170 1.33 -0.59 7.29
N LEU A 171 0.05 -0.98 7.39
CA LEU A 171 -0.40 -1.96 8.39
C LEU A 171 0.18 -3.36 8.10
N LEU A 172 0.26 -3.77 6.82
CA LEU A 172 0.91 -5.01 6.43
C LEU A 172 2.38 -5.03 6.85
N MET A 173 3.10 -3.93 6.63
CA MET A 173 4.50 -3.83 7.04
C MET A 173 4.65 -3.79 8.57
N LEU A 174 3.73 -3.15 9.29
CA LEU A 174 3.72 -3.15 10.75
C LEU A 174 3.45 -4.55 11.32
N ASP A 175 2.55 -5.32 10.72
CA ASP A 175 2.29 -6.71 11.12
C ASP A 175 3.52 -7.61 10.88
N LEU A 176 4.18 -7.42 9.74
CA LEU A 176 5.34 -8.22 9.34
C LEU A 176 6.60 -7.91 10.17
N LEU A 177 6.86 -6.65 10.49
CA LEU A 177 8.13 -6.14 11.01
C LEU A 177 8.04 -5.62 12.45
N GLY A 178 6.86 -5.27 12.91
CA GLY A 178 6.63 -4.77 14.26
C GLY A 178 7.55 -3.61 14.63
N LYS A 179 8.28 -3.76 15.74
CA LYS A 179 9.17 -2.74 16.28
C LYS A 179 10.36 -2.38 15.39
N SER A 180 10.71 -3.23 14.42
CA SER A 180 11.84 -2.99 13.50
C SER A 180 11.61 -1.80 12.56
N LEU A 181 10.36 -1.34 12.39
CA LEU A 181 10.02 -0.12 11.65
C LEU A 181 10.22 1.17 12.46
N GLY A 182 10.36 1.05 13.78
CA GLY A 182 10.41 2.23 14.67
C GLY A 182 9.05 2.90 14.84
N LYS A 183 9.09 4.19 15.22
CA LYS A 183 7.88 5.02 15.29
C LYS A 183 7.61 5.63 13.92
N LEU A 184 6.38 5.51 13.44
CA LEU A 184 5.93 6.03 12.15
C LEU A 184 4.87 7.11 12.35
N ASP A 185 4.91 8.14 11.50
CA ASP A 185 3.86 9.12 11.30
C ASP A 185 3.11 8.75 10.01
N LEU A 186 1.94 8.15 10.18
CA LEU A 186 1.06 7.72 9.09
C LEU A 186 -0.13 8.66 8.90
N SER A 187 -0.12 9.82 9.56
CA SER A 187 -1.19 10.82 9.45
C SER A 187 -1.29 11.40 8.03
N ASP A 188 -2.48 11.88 7.68
CA ASP A 188 -2.67 12.61 6.43
C ASP A 188 -1.97 13.96 6.49
N ARG A 189 -0.97 14.15 5.62
CA ARG A 189 -0.18 15.37 5.53
C ARG A 189 -0.64 16.32 4.43
N THR A 190 -1.77 16.04 3.79
CA THR A 190 -2.26 16.83 2.65
C THR A 190 -2.39 18.31 3.02
N GLU A 191 -2.98 18.64 4.16
CA GLU A 191 -3.11 20.04 4.60
C GLU A 191 -1.76 20.70 4.88
N ALA A 192 -0.85 19.98 5.54
CA ALA A 192 0.50 20.50 5.81
C ALA A 192 1.24 20.81 4.50
N VAL A 193 1.14 19.92 3.50
CA VAL A 193 1.75 20.13 2.18
C VAL A 193 1.09 21.28 1.42
N LEU A 194 -0.25 21.40 1.46
CA LEU A 194 -0.99 22.50 0.84
C LEU A 194 -0.62 23.88 1.42
N SER A 195 -0.23 23.91 2.69
CA SER A 195 0.12 25.16 3.41
C SER A 195 1.55 25.61 3.13
N LEU A 196 2.39 24.79 2.48
CA LEU A 196 3.75 25.15 2.12
C LEU A 196 3.77 26.17 0.97
N PRO A 197 4.72 27.11 0.95
CA PRO A 197 5.06 27.89 -0.23
C PRO A 197 5.38 26.97 -1.43
N ALA A 198 5.15 27.44 -2.65
CA ALA A 198 5.29 26.63 -3.86
C ALA A 198 6.68 25.95 -3.97
N GLU A 199 7.76 26.69 -3.76
CA GLU A 199 9.13 26.17 -3.82
C GLU A 199 9.40 25.10 -2.75
N GLU A 200 8.92 25.30 -1.51
CA GLU A 200 9.07 24.33 -0.44
C GLU A 200 8.23 23.07 -0.70
N ARG A 201 7.06 23.22 -1.30
CA ARG A 201 6.18 22.12 -1.68
C ARG A 201 6.81 21.28 -2.79
N GLU A 202 7.44 21.91 -3.81
CA GLU A 202 8.17 21.20 -4.86
C GLU A 202 9.36 20.43 -4.30
N ALA A 203 10.16 21.07 -3.42
CA ALA A 203 11.28 20.41 -2.75
C ALA A 203 10.81 19.23 -1.89
N PHE A 204 9.71 19.38 -1.15
CA PHE A 204 9.10 18.32 -0.38
C PHE A 204 8.66 17.16 -1.28
N ALA A 205 7.96 17.47 -2.37
CA ALA A 205 7.48 16.47 -3.32
C ALA A 205 8.65 15.71 -3.97
N ALA A 206 9.73 16.39 -4.36
CA ALA A 206 10.92 15.76 -4.92
C ALA A 206 11.56 14.76 -3.95
N VAL A 207 11.66 15.09 -2.67
CA VAL A 207 12.18 14.20 -1.62
C VAL A 207 11.26 13.00 -1.42
N ALA A 208 9.96 13.22 -1.28
CA ALA A 208 8.99 12.14 -1.05
C ALA A 208 8.93 11.18 -2.25
N HIS A 209 8.89 11.71 -3.47
CA HIS A 209 8.92 10.90 -4.70
C HIS A 209 10.23 10.11 -4.83
N PHE A 210 11.39 10.73 -4.51
CA PHE A 210 12.67 10.01 -4.49
C PHE A 210 12.65 8.84 -3.49
N LYS A 211 12.12 9.05 -2.27
CA LYS A 211 12.00 7.98 -1.26
C LYS A 211 11.12 6.81 -1.73
N GLY A 212 10.08 7.08 -2.53
CA GLY A 212 9.20 6.08 -3.14
C GLY A 212 9.73 5.45 -4.44
N SER A 213 10.90 5.86 -4.95
CA SER A 213 11.38 5.48 -6.27
C SER A 213 12.17 4.17 -6.29
N LEU A 214 12.19 3.51 -7.45
CA LEU A 214 13.08 2.37 -7.70
C LEU A 214 14.57 2.78 -7.71
N ARG A 215 14.86 4.08 -7.87
CA ARG A 215 16.23 4.60 -7.74
C ARG A 215 16.73 4.41 -6.32
N LEU A 216 15.95 4.79 -5.31
CA LEU A 216 16.32 4.56 -3.91
C LEU A 216 16.47 3.07 -3.61
N LYS A 217 15.56 2.22 -4.12
CA LYS A 217 15.67 0.75 -3.95
C LYS A 217 17.02 0.24 -4.48
N ARG A 218 17.47 0.71 -5.65
CA ARG A 218 18.77 0.33 -6.22
C ARG A 218 19.94 0.82 -5.36
N MET A 219 19.89 2.07 -4.89
CA MET A 219 20.93 2.62 -4.01
C MET A 219 21.04 1.84 -2.70
N LEU A 220 19.92 1.47 -2.09
CA LEU A 220 19.88 0.61 -0.90
C LEU A 220 20.45 -0.79 -1.18
N ALA A 221 20.15 -1.37 -2.35
CA ALA A 221 20.70 -2.67 -2.74
C ALA A 221 22.23 -2.62 -2.91
N GLU A 222 22.76 -1.55 -3.49
CA GLU A 222 24.21 -1.33 -3.64
C GLU A 222 24.90 -1.09 -2.31
N PHE A 223 24.28 -0.26 -1.47
CA PHE A 223 24.77 -0.04 -0.11
C PHE A 223 24.79 -1.34 0.70
N PHE A 224 23.73 -2.14 0.64
CA PHE A 224 23.65 -3.40 1.37
C PHE A 224 24.72 -4.41 0.88
N ARG A 225 25.00 -4.48 -0.42
CA ARG A 225 26.09 -5.34 -0.94
C ARG A 225 27.46 -4.94 -0.39
N ARG A 226 27.76 -3.63 -0.29
CA ARG A 226 29.01 -3.15 0.35
C ARG A 226 29.03 -3.51 1.84
N TYR A 227 27.90 -3.27 2.51
CA TYR A 227 27.73 -3.62 3.91
C TYR A 227 27.96 -5.12 4.19
N GLU A 228 27.45 -6.01 3.35
CA GLU A 228 27.72 -7.46 3.45
C GLU A 228 29.21 -7.78 3.24
N ALA A 229 29.85 -7.18 2.24
CA ALA A 229 31.25 -7.42 1.92
C ALA A 229 32.19 -6.99 3.06
N ASP A 230 31.85 -5.93 3.77
CA ASP A 230 32.66 -5.37 4.86
C ASP A 230 32.20 -5.88 6.25
N PHE A 231 31.37 -6.94 6.29
CA PHE A 231 30.77 -7.41 7.54
C PHE A 231 31.78 -8.13 8.45
N ALA A 232 32.75 -8.84 7.89
CA ALA A 232 33.74 -9.57 8.64
C ALA A 232 34.90 -8.65 9.10
N PRO A 233 35.40 -8.81 10.35
CA PRO A 233 36.58 -8.08 10.83
C PRO A 233 37.83 -8.35 9.96
N GLU A 234 38.56 -7.28 9.58
CA GLU A 234 39.76 -7.38 8.74
C GLU A 234 40.85 -8.26 9.35
N ASP A 235 41.10 -8.16 10.67
CA ASP A 235 42.12 -8.91 11.39
C ASP A 235 41.71 -10.35 11.70
N GLY A 236 40.50 -10.77 11.32
CA GLY A 236 39.94 -12.04 11.75
C GLY A 236 39.62 -12.05 13.25
N ILE A 237 39.54 -13.23 13.84
CA ILE A 237 39.15 -13.40 15.26
C ILE A 237 40.16 -14.35 15.93
N ALA A 238 40.71 -13.91 17.07
CA ALA A 238 41.64 -14.71 17.87
C ALA A 238 41.29 -14.64 19.36
N PHE A 239 41.40 -15.78 20.07
CA PHE A 239 41.23 -15.85 21.52
C PHE A 239 42.62 -16.06 22.16
N GLY A 240 43.15 -15.00 22.76
CA GLY A 240 44.53 -14.97 23.19
C GLY A 240 45.50 -15.26 22.00
N PRO A 241 46.43 -16.21 22.13
CA PRO A 241 47.33 -16.58 21.04
C PRO A 241 46.70 -17.52 20.00
N VAL A 242 45.46 -17.97 20.18
CA VAL A 242 44.82 -18.95 19.31
C VAL A 242 43.97 -18.27 18.26
N LYS A 243 44.34 -18.35 17.00
CA LYS A 243 43.53 -17.90 15.87
C LYS A 243 42.26 -18.78 15.77
N LEU A 244 41.09 -18.17 15.77
CA LEU A 244 39.78 -18.83 15.64
C LEU A 244 39.29 -18.82 14.21
N TYR A 245 39.33 -17.65 13.57
CA TYR A 245 38.93 -17.41 12.19
C TYR A 245 39.92 -16.47 11.48
N GLY A 246 40.25 -16.76 10.24
CA GLY A 246 40.83 -15.78 9.32
C GLY A 246 39.69 -14.98 8.66
N LYS A 247 40.04 -13.82 8.09
CA LYS A 247 39.07 -13.02 7.33
C LYS A 247 38.43 -13.83 6.18
N GLU A 248 39.24 -14.43 5.34
CA GLU A 248 38.77 -15.23 4.19
C GLU A 248 37.84 -16.38 4.59
N GLU A 249 38.12 -17.05 5.71
CA GLU A 249 37.27 -18.12 6.24
C GLU A 249 35.92 -17.57 6.72
N LEU A 250 35.92 -16.41 7.35
CA LEU A 250 34.71 -15.75 7.86
C LEU A 250 33.88 -15.20 6.72
N ASP A 251 34.52 -14.58 5.71
CA ASP A 251 33.85 -14.12 4.50
C ASP A 251 33.22 -15.30 3.74
N HIS A 252 33.96 -16.41 3.58
CA HIS A 252 33.40 -17.60 2.92
C HIS A 252 32.17 -18.13 3.68
N PHE A 253 32.26 -18.23 5.00
CA PHE A 253 31.14 -18.67 5.82
C PHE A 253 29.93 -17.76 5.67
N LEU A 254 30.13 -16.44 5.83
CA LEU A 254 29.00 -15.48 5.82
C LEU A 254 28.41 -15.23 4.42
N LEU A 255 29.27 -15.20 3.38
CA LEU A 255 28.89 -14.75 2.04
C LEU A 255 28.69 -15.89 1.03
N VAL A 256 29.16 -17.12 1.35
CA VAL A 256 29.01 -18.28 0.48
C VAL A 256 28.16 -19.36 1.15
N ASP A 257 28.57 -19.88 2.31
CA ASP A 257 27.90 -21.01 2.95
C ASP A 257 26.50 -20.61 3.45
N GLU A 258 26.39 -19.47 4.12
CA GLU A 258 25.15 -18.95 4.71
C GLU A 258 24.44 -17.89 3.82
N ALA A 259 24.96 -17.61 2.61
CA ALA A 259 24.41 -16.60 1.68
C ALA A 259 22.90 -16.69 1.43
N PRO A 260 22.25 -17.86 1.38
CA PRO A 260 20.80 -17.94 1.16
C PRO A 260 19.96 -17.41 2.31
N PHE A 261 20.54 -17.17 3.48
CA PHE A 261 19.81 -16.75 4.67
C PHE A 261 19.98 -15.26 4.98
N PRO A 262 18.99 -14.63 5.65
CA PRO A 262 19.08 -13.25 6.12
C PRO A 262 20.25 -13.08 7.12
N MET A 263 20.85 -11.89 7.16
CA MET A 263 22.09 -11.62 7.92
C MET A 263 21.97 -11.96 9.42
N ALA A 264 20.85 -11.66 10.07
CA ALA A 264 20.66 -11.99 11.49
C ALA A 264 20.73 -13.51 11.75
N ARG A 265 20.28 -14.34 10.80
CA ARG A 265 20.41 -15.79 10.90
C ARG A 265 21.85 -16.25 10.70
N ARG A 266 22.57 -15.65 9.74
CA ARG A 266 24.01 -15.93 9.52
C ARG A 266 24.81 -15.62 10.79
N VAL A 267 24.54 -14.46 11.43
CA VAL A 267 25.18 -14.07 12.70
C VAL A 267 24.83 -15.05 13.84
N SER A 268 23.57 -15.50 13.92
CA SER A 268 23.17 -16.48 14.94
C SER A 268 23.87 -17.83 14.76
N GLU A 269 24.07 -18.28 13.52
CA GLU A 269 24.82 -19.51 13.23
C GLU A 269 26.31 -19.34 13.50
N PHE A 270 26.87 -18.18 13.14
CA PHE A 270 28.23 -17.80 13.51
C PHE A 270 28.44 -17.80 15.03
N GLU A 271 27.51 -17.27 15.82
CA GLU A 271 27.57 -17.27 17.29
C GLU A 271 27.72 -18.71 17.85
N LYS A 272 26.95 -19.66 17.32
CA LYS A 272 27.04 -21.06 17.74
C LYS A 272 28.41 -21.66 17.44
N GLN A 273 28.94 -21.41 16.24
CA GLN A 273 30.26 -21.87 15.85
C GLN A 273 31.38 -21.20 16.68
N LEU A 274 31.27 -19.88 16.92
CA LEU A 274 32.20 -19.11 17.74
C LEU A 274 32.26 -19.67 19.16
N LYS A 275 31.13 -19.96 19.80
CA LYS A 275 31.07 -20.58 21.14
C LYS A 275 31.86 -21.91 21.18
N ASN A 276 31.68 -22.73 20.16
CA ASN A 276 32.38 -24.03 20.07
C ASN A 276 33.88 -23.86 19.88
N ARG A 277 34.33 -22.94 19.00
CA ARG A 277 35.75 -22.68 18.73
C ARG A 277 36.43 -22.04 19.94
N VAL A 278 35.82 -21.04 20.58
CA VAL A 278 36.35 -20.42 21.80
C VAL A 278 36.48 -21.44 22.92
N GLY A 279 35.45 -22.26 23.16
CA GLY A 279 35.53 -23.33 24.17
C GLY A 279 36.64 -24.37 23.89
N SER A 280 36.89 -24.67 22.62
CA SER A 280 37.96 -25.56 22.23
C SER A 280 39.34 -24.91 22.39
N ALA A 281 39.44 -23.61 22.07
CA ALA A 281 40.66 -22.83 22.27
C ALA A 281 41.00 -22.67 23.76
N ALA A 282 40.03 -22.38 24.59
CA ALA A 282 40.21 -22.28 26.05
C ALA A 282 40.70 -23.59 26.63
N ARG A 283 40.11 -24.74 26.27
CA ARG A 283 40.60 -26.06 26.69
C ARG A 283 42.04 -26.33 26.24
N ARG A 284 42.41 -25.96 25.00
CA ARG A 284 43.80 -26.12 24.51
C ARG A 284 44.78 -25.28 25.32
N LEU A 285 44.44 -24.04 25.65
CA LEU A 285 45.24 -23.16 26.47
C LEU A 285 45.40 -23.68 27.89
N GLN A 286 44.32 -24.14 28.51
CA GLN A 286 44.34 -24.71 29.85
C GLN A 286 45.24 -25.98 29.91
N ASN A 287 45.14 -26.87 28.93
CA ASN A 287 45.98 -28.06 28.84
C ASN A 287 47.43 -27.67 28.65
N TRP A 288 47.73 -26.70 27.79
CA TRP A 288 49.10 -26.20 27.62
C TRP A 288 49.67 -25.65 28.93
N PHE A 289 48.89 -24.89 29.72
CA PHE A 289 49.30 -24.40 31.03
C PHE A 289 49.48 -25.52 32.05
N ARG A 290 48.69 -26.58 32.02
CA ARG A 290 48.91 -27.78 32.86
C ARG A 290 50.20 -28.48 32.49
N ASP A 291 50.42 -28.77 31.23
CA ASP A 291 51.61 -29.44 30.74
C ASP A 291 52.89 -28.63 31.02
N GLU A 292 52.85 -27.31 30.84
CA GLU A 292 53.94 -26.42 31.13
C GLU A 292 54.25 -26.34 32.64
N CYS A 293 53.19 -26.31 33.47
CA CYS A 293 53.37 -26.38 34.92
C CYS A 293 54.00 -27.69 35.38
N ASP A 294 53.58 -28.81 34.81
CA ASP A 294 54.14 -30.13 35.15
C ASP A 294 55.61 -30.25 34.72
N ARG A 295 55.99 -29.72 33.55
CA ARG A 295 57.39 -29.61 33.11
C ARG A 295 58.20 -28.77 34.08
N ARG A 296 57.73 -27.61 34.50
CA ARG A 296 58.40 -26.72 35.47
C ARG A 296 58.47 -27.35 36.86
N ALA A 297 57.42 -28.06 37.29
CA ALA A 297 57.44 -28.80 38.54
C ALA A 297 58.49 -29.93 38.57
N ALA A 298 58.65 -30.68 37.48
CA ALA A 298 59.67 -31.69 37.32
C ALA A 298 61.08 -31.10 37.38
N LEU A 299 61.30 -29.93 36.76
CA LEU A 299 62.62 -29.24 36.86
C LEU A 299 62.89 -28.70 38.27
N LEU A 300 61.93 -28.12 38.95
CA LEU A 300 62.03 -27.62 40.33
C LEU A 300 62.38 -28.75 41.31
N ARG A 301 61.80 -29.95 41.15
CA ARG A 301 62.13 -31.12 41.96
C ARG A 301 63.62 -31.59 41.80
N LYS A 302 64.20 -31.32 40.63
CA LYS A 302 65.60 -31.67 40.39
C LYS A 302 66.62 -30.58 40.86
N GLN A 303 66.20 -29.34 40.86
CA GLN A 303 67.05 -28.16 41.12
C GLN A 303 67.08 -27.71 42.57
N VAL A 304 66.02 -27.99 43.37
CA VAL A 304 65.85 -27.49 44.75
C VAL A 304 66.04 -28.70 45.68
N SER A 305 67.13 -28.75 46.48
CA SER A 305 67.43 -29.84 47.37
C SER A 305 66.76 -29.71 48.75
N ASP A 306 66.41 -28.50 49.18
CA ASP A 306 65.64 -28.26 50.44
C ASP A 306 64.19 -28.64 50.30
N PRO A 307 63.66 -29.61 51.09
CA PRO A 307 62.30 -30.07 50.98
C PRO A 307 61.21 -28.98 51.31
N ALA A 308 61.55 -28.09 52.25
CA ALA A 308 60.62 -27.02 52.65
C ALA A 308 60.49 -25.94 51.56
N GLU A 309 61.60 -25.51 50.99
CA GLU A 309 61.64 -24.58 49.90
C GLU A 309 61.05 -25.18 48.62
N GLN A 310 61.35 -26.45 48.31
CA GLN A 310 60.74 -27.16 47.19
C GLN A 310 59.20 -27.18 47.27
N LYS A 311 58.64 -27.54 48.45
CA LYS A 311 57.20 -27.56 48.67
C LYS A 311 56.57 -26.18 48.51
N ALA A 312 57.21 -25.13 49.05
CA ALA A 312 56.71 -23.75 48.93
C ALA A 312 56.71 -23.26 47.48
N ARG A 313 57.76 -23.54 46.68
CA ARG A 313 57.86 -23.16 45.26
C ARG A 313 56.86 -23.95 44.42
N LEU A 314 56.66 -25.23 44.65
CA LEU A 314 55.64 -26.06 43.96
C LEU A 314 54.23 -25.56 44.27
N ALA A 315 53.92 -25.22 45.51
CA ALA A 315 52.62 -24.69 45.90
C ALA A 315 52.29 -23.38 45.15
N ARG A 316 53.26 -22.46 45.08
CA ARG A 316 53.11 -21.21 44.31
C ARG A 316 52.93 -21.47 42.80
N LEU A 317 53.66 -22.42 42.23
CA LEU A 317 53.57 -22.80 40.83
C LEU A 317 52.17 -23.35 40.49
N TYR A 318 51.63 -24.24 41.33
CA TYR A 318 50.30 -24.80 41.13
C TYR A 318 49.22 -23.78 41.37
N GLN A 319 49.34 -22.90 42.35
CA GLN A 319 48.42 -21.81 42.59
C GLN A 319 48.36 -20.86 41.36
N SER A 320 49.51 -20.46 40.81
CA SER A 320 49.57 -19.61 39.62
C SER A 320 48.95 -20.28 38.37
N ARG A 321 49.12 -21.61 38.24
CA ARG A 321 48.42 -22.40 37.22
C ARG A 321 46.90 -22.30 37.37
N ASP A 322 46.41 -22.58 38.56
CA ASP A 322 44.96 -22.61 38.84
C ASP A 322 44.32 -21.26 38.70
N GLU A 323 45.02 -20.21 39.11
CA GLU A 323 44.59 -18.81 38.86
C GLU A 323 44.51 -18.51 37.37
N ARG A 324 45.50 -18.95 36.56
CA ARG A 324 45.51 -18.71 35.13
C ARG A 324 44.43 -19.51 34.40
N ILE A 325 44.21 -20.76 34.80
CA ILE A 325 43.12 -21.60 34.24
C ILE A 325 41.77 -20.96 34.51
N LYS A 326 41.54 -20.45 35.74
CA LYS A 326 40.33 -19.73 36.10
C LYS A 326 40.13 -18.46 35.29
N GLN A 327 41.20 -17.65 35.08
CA GLN A 327 41.17 -16.46 34.24
C GLN A 327 40.73 -16.79 32.81
N ILE A 328 41.24 -17.87 32.21
CA ILE A 328 40.86 -18.30 30.87
C ILE A 328 39.33 -18.60 30.82
N ASP A 329 38.78 -19.30 31.83
CA ASP A 329 37.36 -19.59 31.90
C ASP A 329 36.52 -18.31 32.04
N ASP A 330 36.97 -17.40 32.91
CA ASP A 330 36.31 -16.11 33.16
C ASP A 330 36.33 -15.20 31.90
N GLU A 331 37.32 -15.32 31.03
CA GLU A 331 37.48 -14.54 29.78
C GLU A 331 36.56 -15.04 28.65
N VAL A 332 36.09 -16.30 28.63
CA VAL A 332 35.36 -16.91 27.51
C VAL A 332 34.07 -16.16 27.19
N LYS A 333 33.21 -15.94 28.17
CA LYS A 333 31.89 -15.28 27.96
C LYS A 333 32.04 -13.80 27.55
N PRO A 334 32.88 -12.98 28.27
CA PRO A 334 33.16 -11.60 27.85
C PRO A 334 33.71 -11.52 26.43
N PHE A 335 34.62 -12.38 26.05
CA PHE A 335 35.20 -12.39 24.69
C PHE A 335 34.11 -12.64 23.61
N ILE A 336 33.30 -13.68 23.78
CA ILE A 336 32.20 -13.97 22.83
C ILE A 336 31.27 -12.75 22.70
N LYS A 337 30.87 -12.17 23.85
CA LYS A 337 30.00 -10.98 23.84
C LYS A 337 30.65 -9.79 23.14
N ALA A 338 31.93 -9.54 23.40
CA ALA A 338 32.65 -8.44 22.77
C ALA A 338 32.81 -8.65 21.25
N THR A 339 33.13 -9.87 20.83
CA THR A 339 33.26 -10.24 19.41
C THR A 339 31.95 -10.03 18.66
N LEU A 340 30.81 -10.48 19.23
CA LEU A 340 29.51 -10.29 18.60
C LEU A 340 29.08 -8.81 18.60
N ALA A 341 29.41 -8.05 19.65
CA ALA A 341 29.11 -6.62 19.73
C ALA A 341 29.97 -5.77 18.77
N ALA A 342 31.12 -6.28 18.33
CA ALA A 342 31.99 -5.62 17.35
C ALA A 342 31.54 -5.85 15.89
N LEU A 343 30.64 -6.82 15.66
CA LEU A 343 30.07 -7.01 14.33
C LEU A 343 29.13 -5.86 13.98
N PRO A 344 29.01 -5.52 12.68
CA PRO A 344 28.04 -4.53 12.22
C PRO A 344 26.61 -4.88 12.64
N SER A 345 25.76 -3.87 12.82
CA SER A 345 24.40 -4.04 13.32
C SER A 345 23.50 -4.75 12.32
N THR A 346 22.72 -5.72 12.74
CA THR A 346 21.65 -6.35 11.94
C THR A 346 20.27 -5.72 12.16
N GLU A 347 20.21 -4.55 12.80
CA GLU A 347 18.97 -3.80 13.06
C GLU A 347 18.60 -2.95 11.83
N PRO A 348 17.39 -3.09 11.25
CA PRO A 348 16.99 -2.36 10.04
C PRO A 348 17.11 -0.84 10.16
N LEU A 349 16.71 -0.26 11.30
CA LEU A 349 16.79 1.18 11.52
C LEU A 349 18.24 1.69 11.64
N ALA A 350 19.13 0.90 12.25
CA ALA A 350 20.54 1.24 12.33
C ALA A 350 21.18 1.25 10.94
N LEU A 351 20.85 0.26 10.11
CA LEU A 351 21.33 0.18 8.73
C LEU A 351 20.74 1.30 7.86
N TYR A 352 19.45 1.64 8.05
CA TYR A 352 18.81 2.75 7.35
C TYR A 352 19.46 4.09 7.69
N ARG A 353 19.83 4.30 8.97
CA ARG A 353 20.62 5.46 9.39
C ARG A 353 21.98 5.49 8.70
N ALA A 354 22.74 4.40 8.74
CA ALA A 354 24.05 4.30 8.14
C ALA A 354 24.01 4.56 6.62
N PHE A 355 22.98 4.09 5.93
CA PHE A 355 22.75 4.41 4.52
C PHE A 355 22.60 5.92 4.29
N TRP A 356 21.81 6.62 5.11
CA TRP A 356 21.61 8.06 4.92
C TRP A 356 22.84 8.88 5.32
N GLU A 357 23.63 8.42 6.29
CA GLU A 357 24.93 9.03 6.64
C GLU A 357 25.93 8.87 5.48
N ASP A 358 26.00 7.69 4.85
CA ASP A 358 26.81 7.45 3.65
C ASP A 358 26.34 8.31 2.46
N ALA A 359 25.01 8.37 2.24
CA ALA A 359 24.42 9.18 1.18
C ALA A 359 24.67 10.68 1.38
N LEU A 360 24.58 11.18 2.62
CA LEU A 360 24.87 12.59 2.92
C LEU A 360 26.33 12.96 2.66
N ALA A 361 27.25 12.04 2.97
CA ALA A 361 28.67 12.24 2.78
C ALA A 361 29.12 12.24 1.30
N HIS A 362 28.45 11.43 0.45
CA HIS A 362 28.95 11.12 -0.90
C HIS A 362 28.03 11.57 -2.05
N ALA A 363 26.75 11.87 -1.81
CA ALA A 363 25.82 12.22 -2.88
C ALA A 363 26.09 13.63 -3.45
N SER A 364 26.23 13.70 -4.77
CA SER A 364 26.26 14.95 -5.53
C SER A 364 24.86 15.48 -5.89
N ASP A 365 23.85 14.60 -5.90
CA ASP A 365 22.46 14.94 -6.24
C ASP A 365 21.80 15.70 -5.07
N PRO A 366 21.29 16.92 -5.30
CA PRO A 366 20.66 17.74 -4.25
C PRO A 366 19.44 17.07 -3.64
N THR A 367 18.64 16.32 -4.41
CA THR A 367 17.45 15.62 -3.90
C THR A 367 17.84 14.50 -2.93
N VAL A 368 18.89 13.73 -3.25
CA VAL A 368 19.42 12.69 -2.37
C VAL A 368 19.93 13.29 -1.07
N ARG A 369 20.67 14.40 -1.16
CA ARG A 369 21.19 15.13 0.00
C ARG A 369 20.05 15.66 0.89
N ALA A 370 19.05 16.30 0.30
CA ALA A 370 17.88 16.81 1.03
C ALA A 370 17.09 15.68 1.71
N ALA A 371 16.94 14.54 1.05
CA ALA A 371 16.31 13.36 1.64
C ALA A 371 17.10 12.81 2.84
N ALA A 372 18.43 12.77 2.74
CA ALA A 372 19.32 12.34 3.81
C ALA A 372 19.24 13.29 5.02
N GLU A 373 19.37 14.61 4.79
CA GLU A 373 19.28 15.64 5.83
C GLU A 373 17.93 15.57 6.56
N ARG A 374 16.82 15.49 5.83
CA ARG A 374 15.48 15.39 6.38
C ARG A 374 15.31 14.15 7.25
N THR A 375 15.71 12.98 6.74
CA THR A 375 15.55 11.71 7.45
C THR A 375 16.44 11.66 8.69
N LEU A 376 17.71 12.02 8.58
CA LEU A 376 18.65 12.05 9.71
C LEU A 376 18.25 13.07 10.78
N SER A 377 17.74 14.25 10.39
CA SER A 377 17.22 15.24 11.33
C SER A 377 16.08 14.66 12.17
N ARG A 378 15.10 13.99 11.56
CA ARG A 378 13.99 13.33 12.27
C ARG A 378 14.50 12.22 13.21
N MET A 379 15.41 11.37 12.73
CA MET A 379 16.01 10.30 13.53
C MET A 379 16.79 10.84 14.73
N ASN A 380 17.55 11.92 14.55
CA ASN A 380 18.33 12.58 15.62
C ASN A 380 17.41 13.24 16.66
N ALA A 381 16.31 13.85 16.22
CA ALA A 381 15.28 14.42 17.08
C ALA A 381 14.35 13.38 17.71
N LYS A 382 14.53 12.08 17.40
CA LYS A 382 13.66 10.97 17.82
C LYS A 382 12.19 11.17 17.44
N GLN A 383 11.94 11.90 16.35
CA GLN A 383 10.61 12.08 15.78
C GLN A 383 10.19 10.82 15.03
N PRO A 384 8.88 10.56 14.88
CA PRO A 384 8.38 9.49 14.05
C PRO A 384 8.85 9.65 12.60
N LEU A 385 9.22 8.55 11.93
CA LEU A 385 9.58 8.54 10.52
C LEU A 385 8.33 8.67 9.64
N GLU A 386 8.53 9.12 8.42
CA GLU A 386 7.44 9.40 7.49
C GLU A 386 6.94 8.10 6.82
N ALA A 387 5.73 8.14 6.25
CA ALA A 387 5.15 7.00 5.55
C ALA A 387 6.06 6.52 4.39
N GLU A 388 6.78 7.44 3.74
CA GLU A 388 7.72 7.15 2.65
C GLU A 388 8.98 6.40 3.11
N ASP A 389 9.25 6.34 4.41
CA ASP A 389 10.37 5.57 4.98
C ASP A 389 10.02 4.10 5.20
N VAL A 390 8.71 3.73 5.15
CA VAL A 390 8.25 2.36 5.44
C VAL A 390 8.82 1.36 4.44
N ALA A 391 8.68 1.60 3.14
CA ALA A 391 9.15 0.67 2.10
C ALA A 391 10.69 0.51 2.11
N PRO A 392 11.51 1.57 2.21
CA PRO A 392 12.96 1.47 2.36
C PRO A 392 13.40 0.64 3.57
N ILE A 393 12.83 0.89 4.75
CA ILE A 393 13.17 0.15 5.98
C ILE A 393 12.73 -1.31 5.85
N ALA A 394 11.52 -1.55 5.35
CA ALA A 394 11.02 -2.89 5.11
C ALA A 394 11.89 -3.66 4.12
N TYR A 395 12.37 -3.02 3.06
CA TYR A 395 13.32 -3.62 2.12
C TYR A 395 14.61 -4.10 2.82
N LEU A 396 15.22 -3.25 3.65
CA LEU A 396 16.40 -3.63 4.43
C LEU A 396 16.09 -4.77 5.41
N ALA A 397 14.91 -4.73 6.04
CA ALA A 397 14.48 -5.79 6.96
C ALA A 397 14.35 -7.14 6.25
N THR A 398 13.93 -7.20 4.98
CA THR A 398 13.89 -8.47 4.22
C THR A 398 15.25 -9.10 4.03
N ARG A 399 16.34 -8.31 4.04
CA ARG A 399 17.72 -8.77 3.89
C ARG A 399 18.35 -9.13 5.23
N LEU A 400 17.94 -8.43 6.29
CA LEU A 400 18.52 -8.57 7.61
C LEU A 400 17.83 -9.64 8.46
N LEU A 401 16.49 -9.73 8.39
CA LEU A 401 15.70 -10.50 9.35
C LEU A 401 15.06 -11.75 8.72
N PRO A 402 14.89 -12.83 9.49
CA PRO A 402 14.16 -14.02 9.06
C PRO A 402 12.65 -13.74 9.13
N LEU A 403 12.10 -13.14 8.08
CA LEU A 403 10.69 -12.78 8.01
C LEU A 403 9.79 -14.00 7.74
N LYS A 404 8.57 -13.95 8.25
CA LYS A 404 7.53 -14.93 7.92
C LYS A 404 7.20 -14.83 6.43
N ARG A 405 7.17 -15.98 5.76
CA ARG A 405 6.78 -16.03 4.34
C ARG A 405 5.30 -15.64 4.19
N ILE A 406 5.03 -14.75 3.23
CA ILE A 406 3.68 -14.35 2.84
C ILE A 406 3.29 -15.21 1.63
N ASP A 407 2.37 -16.16 1.82
CA ASP A 407 1.92 -17.08 0.75
C ASP A 407 0.64 -16.56 0.10
N MET A 408 0.74 -15.43 -0.61
CA MET A 408 -0.35 -14.90 -1.43
C MET A 408 -0.21 -15.39 -2.86
N ARG A 409 -1.36 -15.63 -3.51
CA ARG A 409 -1.47 -16.08 -4.91
C ARG A 409 -2.04 -14.99 -5.81
N HIS A 410 -2.87 -14.11 -5.24
CA HIS A 410 -3.39 -12.96 -5.96
C HIS A 410 -3.50 -11.75 -5.04
N VAL A 411 -3.05 -10.61 -5.53
CA VAL A 411 -3.08 -9.33 -4.81
C VAL A 411 -3.86 -8.31 -5.63
N VAL A 412 -4.84 -7.70 -5.01
CA VAL A 412 -5.57 -6.57 -5.57
C VAL A 412 -5.08 -5.30 -4.88
N ILE A 413 -4.65 -4.32 -5.66
CA ILE A 413 -4.30 -2.98 -5.17
C ILE A 413 -5.33 -2.02 -5.73
N ASP A 414 -6.15 -1.45 -4.85
CA ASP A 414 -7.13 -0.43 -5.22
C ASP A 414 -6.61 0.97 -4.90
N GLU A 415 -7.10 1.97 -5.63
CA GLU A 415 -6.61 3.35 -5.58
C GLU A 415 -5.07 3.41 -5.74
N ALA A 416 -4.54 2.62 -6.66
CA ALA A 416 -3.11 2.35 -6.80
C ALA A 416 -2.28 3.60 -7.14
N GLN A 417 -2.88 4.69 -7.60
CA GLN A 417 -2.20 5.96 -7.81
C GLN A 417 -1.65 6.58 -6.52
N ASP A 418 -2.09 6.12 -5.34
CA ASP A 418 -1.52 6.56 -4.05
C ASP A 418 -0.33 5.73 -3.58
N PHE A 419 -0.06 4.60 -4.25
CA PHE A 419 1.11 3.77 -3.99
C PHE A 419 2.30 4.28 -4.80
N ASN A 420 3.50 4.12 -4.26
CA ASN A 420 4.71 4.42 -5.01
C ASN A 420 5.34 3.17 -5.64
N PRO A 421 6.22 3.34 -6.64
CA PRO A 421 6.88 2.22 -7.32
C PRO A 421 7.67 1.30 -6.38
N PHE A 422 8.26 1.85 -5.32
CA PHE A 422 9.01 1.07 -4.34
C PHE A 422 8.09 0.13 -3.54
N GLU A 423 6.94 0.62 -3.07
CA GLU A 423 5.95 -0.19 -2.35
C GLU A 423 5.48 -1.38 -3.20
N ILE A 424 5.08 -1.12 -4.46
CA ILE A 424 4.60 -2.17 -5.37
C ILE A 424 5.73 -3.17 -5.68
N SER A 425 6.95 -2.68 -5.89
CA SER A 425 8.12 -3.53 -6.11
C SER A 425 8.45 -4.39 -4.88
N LEU A 426 8.33 -3.85 -3.68
CA LEU A 426 8.54 -4.60 -2.44
C LEU A 426 7.48 -5.67 -2.24
N LEU A 427 6.21 -5.37 -2.51
CA LEU A 427 5.11 -6.36 -2.49
C LEU A 427 5.37 -7.51 -3.47
N SER A 428 5.85 -7.20 -4.69
CA SER A 428 6.23 -8.21 -5.68
C SER A 428 7.39 -9.10 -5.20
N ASP A 429 8.36 -8.53 -4.48
CA ASP A 429 9.47 -9.30 -3.89
C ASP A 429 9.00 -10.19 -2.73
N LEU A 430 8.13 -9.67 -1.85
CA LEU A 430 7.60 -10.38 -0.68
C LEU A 430 6.64 -11.52 -1.06
N MET A 431 5.94 -11.37 -2.18
CA MET A 431 4.91 -12.30 -2.66
C MET A 431 5.24 -12.81 -4.08
N PRO A 432 6.37 -13.54 -4.28
CA PRO A 432 6.88 -13.89 -5.60
C PRO A 432 6.01 -14.85 -6.41
N ALA A 433 5.03 -15.49 -5.79
CA ALA A 433 4.06 -16.38 -6.42
C ALA A 433 2.73 -15.69 -6.76
N ALA A 434 2.55 -14.44 -6.34
CA ALA A 434 1.33 -13.70 -6.57
C ALA A 434 1.29 -13.05 -7.96
N THR A 435 0.10 -13.01 -8.55
CA THR A 435 -0.27 -12.12 -9.64
C THR A 435 -0.99 -10.90 -9.08
N PHE A 436 -0.99 -9.80 -9.81
CA PHE A 436 -1.53 -8.52 -9.34
C PHE A 436 -2.68 -8.05 -10.22
N THR A 437 -3.74 -7.55 -9.61
CA THR A 437 -4.74 -6.68 -10.23
C THR A 437 -4.61 -5.31 -9.60
N ILE A 438 -4.13 -4.34 -10.36
CA ILE A 438 -3.85 -2.99 -9.92
C ILE A 438 -4.88 -2.07 -10.55
N VAL A 439 -5.74 -1.46 -9.75
CA VAL A 439 -6.78 -0.57 -10.25
C VAL A 439 -6.60 0.84 -9.69
N GLY A 440 -6.80 1.86 -10.51
CA GLY A 440 -6.63 3.22 -10.08
C GLY A 440 -7.02 4.26 -11.11
N ASP A 441 -6.87 5.53 -10.74
CA ASP A 441 -7.09 6.70 -11.59
C ASP A 441 -6.02 7.75 -11.29
N LEU A 442 -5.09 7.97 -12.22
CA LEU A 442 -3.97 8.90 -12.01
C LEU A 442 -4.44 10.35 -11.73
N MET A 443 -5.62 10.76 -12.27
CA MET A 443 -6.22 12.07 -11.96
C MET A 443 -6.70 12.19 -10.50
N GLN A 444 -7.04 11.08 -9.85
CA GLN A 444 -7.46 11.06 -8.45
C GLN A 444 -6.30 10.93 -7.46
N GLY A 445 -5.06 11.03 -7.92
CA GLY A 445 -3.86 10.97 -7.07
C GLY A 445 -3.63 12.26 -6.28
N ILE A 446 -4.39 12.48 -5.19
CA ILE A 446 -4.22 13.66 -4.33
C ILE A 446 -2.90 13.65 -3.56
N HIS A 447 -2.30 12.49 -3.36
CA HIS A 447 -0.96 12.32 -2.79
C HIS A 447 0.13 12.28 -3.88
N GLY A 448 -0.03 13.06 -4.96
CA GLY A 448 0.88 13.08 -6.10
C GLY A 448 2.34 13.36 -5.78
N TRP A 449 2.65 13.89 -4.58
CA TRP A 449 4.04 14.05 -4.13
C TRP A 449 4.73 12.71 -3.79
N ARG A 450 3.99 11.62 -3.55
CA ARG A 450 4.55 10.30 -3.19
C ARG A 450 4.05 9.15 -4.06
N GLY A 451 2.88 9.31 -4.72
CA GLY A 451 2.22 8.27 -5.50
C GLY A 451 2.77 8.12 -6.92
N LEU A 452 2.11 7.25 -7.71
CA LEU A 452 2.42 7.05 -9.12
C LEU A 452 2.06 8.30 -9.93
N HIS A 453 2.96 8.67 -10.85
CA HIS A 453 2.73 9.72 -11.84
C HIS A 453 2.35 9.14 -13.21
N SER A 454 2.77 7.91 -13.49
CA SER A 454 2.47 7.18 -14.71
C SER A 454 2.45 5.68 -14.45
N TRP A 455 1.57 4.96 -15.13
CA TRP A 455 1.59 3.49 -15.13
C TRP A 455 2.87 2.90 -15.71
N ASP A 456 3.66 3.68 -16.47
CA ASP A 456 4.96 3.26 -16.98
C ASP A 456 6.01 3.03 -15.89
N GLU A 457 5.84 3.65 -14.73
CA GLU A 457 6.67 3.41 -13.57
C GLU A 457 6.58 1.96 -13.04
N LEU A 458 5.52 1.23 -13.40
CA LEU A 458 5.33 -0.17 -13.05
C LEU A 458 6.01 -1.15 -14.03
N ASN A 459 6.56 -0.66 -15.13
CA ASN A 459 7.24 -1.49 -16.11
C ASN A 459 8.44 -2.21 -15.49
N GLY A 460 8.48 -3.55 -15.61
CA GLY A 460 9.55 -4.38 -15.06
C GLY A 460 9.48 -4.62 -13.54
N ILE A 461 8.47 -4.09 -12.82
CA ILE A 461 8.25 -4.34 -11.39
C ILE A 461 7.56 -5.68 -11.17
N LEU A 462 6.49 -5.91 -11.92
CA LEU A 462 5.67 -7.11 -11.79
C LEU A 462 6.29 -8.25 -12.59
N LYS A 463 6.30 -9.45 -12.01
CA LYS A 463 6.80 -10.64 -12.68
C LYS A 463 5.85 -11.10 -13.78
N GLY A 464 6.41 -11.50 -14.91
CA GLY A 464 5.64 -11.98 -16.07
C GLY A 464 5.05 -10.85 -16.92
N THR A 465 4.01 -11.19 -17.70
CA THR A 465 3.30 -10.21 -18.52
C THR A 465 2.35 -9.39 -17.66
N CYS A 466 2.36 -8.07 -17.85
CA CYS A 466 1.42 -7.15 -17.25
C CYS A 466 0.65 -6.46 -18.39
N ALA A 467 -0.65 -6.72 -18.47
CA ALA A 467 -1.51 -6.03 -19.42
C ALA A 467 -2.05 -4.73 -18.82
N ARG A 468 -2.38 -3.79 -19.70
CA ARG A 468 -3.11 -2.56 -19.33
C ARG A 468 -4.47 -2.58 -19.99
N HIS A 469 -5.47 -2.16 -19.24
CA HIS A 469 -6.82 -1.99 -19.71
C HIS A 469 -7.37 -0.66 -19.23
N GLU A 470 -8.25 -0.05 -20.03
CA GLU A 470 -8.84 1.24 -19.72
C GLU A 470 -10.35 1.09 -19.57
N LEU A 471 -10.92 1.69 -18.53
CA LEU A 471 -12.35 1.83 -18.31
C LEU A 471 -12.69 3.31 -18.54
N ILE A 472 -13.26 3.60 -19.69
CA ILE A 472 -13.49 4.98 -20.14
C ILE A 472 -14.86 5.51 -19.76
N THR A 473 -15.81 4.63 -19.43
CA THR A 473 -17.19 4.99 -19.18
C THR A 473 -17.43 5.27 -17.70
N SER A 474 -17.96 6.45 -17.38
CA SER A 474 -18.39 6.83 -16.03
C SER A 474 -19.90 6.61 -15.87
N TYR A 475 -20.28 5.86 -14.85
CA TYR A 475 -21.68 5.51 -14.55
C TYR A 475 -22.25 6.28 -13.33
N ARG A 476 -21.39 7.00 -12.60
CA ARG A 476 -21.72 7.59 -11.30
C ARG A 476 -22.50 8.90 -11.41
N SER A 477 -21.91 9.89 -12.05
CA SER A 477 -22.39 11.26 -12.08
C SER A 477 -23.19 11.57 -13.35
N THR A 478 -23.96 12.65 -13.34
CA THR A 478 -24.64 13.17 -14.54
C THR A 478 -23.63 13.74 -15.54
N VAL A 479 -24.05 13.87 -16.81
CA VAL A 479 -23.21 14.45 -17.88
C VAL A 479 -22.69 15.83 -17.48
N GLU A 480 -23.56 16.67 -16.94
CA GLU A 480 -23.26 18.06 -16.57
C GLU A 480 -22.22 18.17 -15.45
N ILE A 481 -22.28 17.26 -14.47
CA ILE A 481 -21.29 17.18 -13.39
C ILE A 481 -19.95 16.68 -13.95
N MET A 482 -20.00 15.63 -14.76
CA MET A 482 -18.80 15.06 -15.35
C MET A 482 -18.10 16.04 -16.30
N ASP A 483 -18.84 16.80 -17.13
CA ASP A 483 -18.27 17.81 -18.00
C ASP A 483 -17.52 18.89 -17.20
N THR A 484 -18.06 19.28 -16.04
CA THR A 484 -17.36 20.22 -15.14
C THR A 484 -16.06 19.62 -14.60
N ALA A 485 -16.06 18.33 -14.22
CA ALA A 485 -14.84 17.65 -13.76
C ALA A 485 -13.82 17.48 -14.91
N LEU A 486 -14.29 17.16 -16.12
CA LEU A 486 -13.43 17.01 -17.30
C LEU A 486 -12.79 18.33 -17.74
N THR A 487 -13.44 19.48 -17.47
CA THR A 487 -12.83 20.79 -17.72
C THR A 487 -11.51 20.92 -16.91
N VAL A 488 -11.52 20.53 -15.63
CA VAL A 488 -10.30 20.53 -14.81
C VAL A 488 -9.23 19.59 -15.41
N ALA A 489 -9.64 18.39 -15.82
CA ALA A 489 -8.74 17.40 -16.42
C ALA A 489 -8.13 17.86 -17.76
N ARG A 490 -8.88 18.60 -18.57
CA ARG A 490 -8.38 19.19 -19.83
C ARG A 490 -7.44 20.36 -19.59
N ASN A 491 -7.70 21.18 -18.58
CA ASN A 491 -6.85 22.32 -18.23
C ASN A 491 -5.51 21.88 -17.61
N ARG A 492 -5.51 20.73 -16.89
CA ARG A 492 -4.32 20.12 -16.26
C ARG A 492 -4.25 18.63 -16.56
N PRO A 493 -3.84 18.25 -17.81
CA PRO A 493 -3.77 16.84 -18.18
C PRO A 493 -2.64 16.11 -17.45
N VAL A 494 -2.91 14.87 -17.02
CA VAL A 494 -1.93 13.96 -16.44
C VAL A 494 -1.48 12.95 -17.49
N ALA A 495 -0.19 12.63 -17.52
CA ALA A 495 0.35 11.64 -18.45
C ALA A 495 -0.32 10.27 -18.27
N GLY A 496 -0.84 9.68 -19.35
CA GLY A 496 -1.57 8.42 -19.31
C GLY A 496 -3.04 8.56 -18.85
N GLN A 497 -3.57 9.78 -18.82
CA GLN A 497 -4.99 10.01 -18.58
C GLN A 497 -5.80 9.57 -19.80
N THR A 498 -6.89 8.86 -19.54
CA THR A 498 -7.87 8.45 -20.55
C THR A 498 -8.99 9.48 -20.62
N GLU A 499 -9.48 9.77 -21.80
CA GLU A 499 -10.65 10.64 -21.98
C GLU A 499 -11.91 9.91 -21.47
N ALA A 500 -12.58 10.51 -20.48
CA ALA A 500 -13.76 9.92 -19.86
C ALA A 500 -15.00 10.22 -20.71
N HIS A 501 -15.87 9.21 -20.82
CA HIS A 501 -17.22 9.37 -21.39
C HIS A 501 -18.26 9.14 -20.30
N ALA A 502 -19.11 10.14 -20.06
CA ALA A 502 -20.26 9.94 -19.17
C ALA A 502 -21.33 9.11 -19.89
N VAL A 503 -21.93 8.15 -19.17
CA VAL A 503 -23.18 7.55 -19.63
C VAL A 503 -24.22 8.66 -19.72
N ILE A 504 -25.07 8.63 -20.77
CA ILE A 504 -26.08 9.65 -21.04
C ILE A 504 -27.14 9.64 -19.94
N ARG A 505 -26.80 10.21 -18.81
CA ARG A 505 -27.69 10.52 -17.69
C ARG A 505 -27.63 12.01 -17.44
N HIS A 506 -28.70 12.70 -17.80
CA HIS A 506 -28.80 14.13 -17.61
C HIS A 506 -29.36 14.51 -16.23
N GLY A 507 -28.87 15.61 -15.68
CA GLY A 507 -29.28 16.16 -14.41
C GLY A 507 -29.25 17.69 -14.43
N GLU A 508 -29.37 18.29 -13.25
CA GLU A 508 -29.25 19.74 -13.15
C GLU A 508 -27.81 20.18 -13.38
N ALA A 509 -27.62 21.29 -14.12
CA ALA A 509 -26.32 21.88 -14.33
C ALA A 509 -25.69 22.32 -12.98
N PRO A 510 -24.38 22.20 -12.79
CA PRO A 510 -23.70 22.69 -11.61
C PRO A 510 -23.94 24.17 -11.37
N VAL A 511 -24.23 24.56 -10.12
CA VAL A 511 -24.55 25.93 -9.74
C VAL A 511 -23.28 26.63 -9.23
N PHE A 512 -23.02 27.83 -9.73
CA PHE A 512 -21.90 28.68 -9.32
C PHE A 512 -22.41 29.91 -8.58
N LEU A 513 -22.04 30.07 -7.30
CA LEU A 513 -22.55 31.14 -6.44
C LEU A 513 -21.40 31.97 -5.84
N PRO A 514 -21.32 33.29 -6.15
CA PRO A 514 -20.35 34.15 -5.48
C PRO A 514 -20.76 34.40 -4.04
N PHE A 515 -19.75 34.64 -3.15
CA PHE A 515 -19.99 35.12 -1.79
C PHE A 515 -18.93 36.15 -1.37
N SER A 516 -19.27 37.03 -0.44
CA SER A 516 -18.42 38.12 0.00
C SER A 516 -17.90 37.99 1.44
N GLY A 517 -18.43 37.05 2.21
CA GLY A 517 -18.05 36.83 3.60
C GLY A 517 -18.57 35.52 4.15
N GLU A 518 -18.00 35.10 5.30
CA GLU A 518 -18.25 33.78 5.89
C GLU A 518 -19.71 33.54 6.31
N ASP A 519 -20.43 34.62 6.73
CA ASP A 519 -21.87 34.50 7.08
C ASP A 519 -22.73 34.29 5.84
N GLU A 520 -22.44 35.00 4.75
CA GLU A 520 -23.14 34.82 3.47
C GLU A 520 -22.83 33.42 2.89
N GLN A 521 -21.60 32.96 3.00
CA GLN A 521 -21.19 31.62 2.61
C GLN A 521 -22.01 30.56 3.36
N ALA A 522 -22.05 30.63 4.70
CA ALA A 522 -22.78 29.68 5.54
C ALA A 522 -24.28 29.69 5.24
N GLN A 523 -24.87 30.87 5.00
CA GLN A 523 -26.28 31.00 4.66
C GLN A 523 -26.58 30.35 3.30
N LYS A 524 -25.77 30.62 2.25
CA LYS A 524 -25.96 30.01 0.93
C LYS A 524 -25.83 28.50 0.96
N ILE A 525 -24.85 27.99 1.71
CA ILE A 525 -24.67 26.55 1.93
C ILE A 525 -25.93 25.97 2.61
N ALA A 526 -26.45 26.62 3.67
CA ALA A 526 -27.62 26.14 4.38
C ALA A 526 -28.87 26.14 3.49
N ASP A 527 -29.06 27.15 2.67
CA ASP A 527 -30.19 27.25 1.73
C ASP A 527 -30.15 26.12 0.69
N LEU A 528 -28.96 25.83 0.12
CA LEU A 528 -28.79 24.72 -0.81
C LEU A 528 -29.08 23.37 -0.13
N ILE A 529 -28.57 23.15 1.08
CA ILE A 529 -28.81 21.91 1.82
C ILE A 529 -30.31 21.73 2.08
N ASP A 530 -31.00 22.77 2.57
CA ASP A 530 -32.45 22.74 2.83
C ASP A 530 -33.25 22.44 1.55
N GLU A 531 -32.85 23.03 0.41
CA GLU A 531 -33.47 22.76 -0.90
C GLU A 531 -33.26 21.29 -1.31
N TRP A 532 -32.04 20.81 -1.24
CA TRP A 532 -31.67 19.47 -1.68
C TRP A 532 -32.29 18.38 -0.79
N MET A 533 -32.34 18.60 0.53
CA MET A 533 -33.05 17.69 1.45
C MET A 533 -34.54 17.62 1.15
N LYS A 534 -35.18 18.76 0.82
CA LYS A 534 -36.62 18.79 0.37
C LYS A 534 -36.79 18.04 -0.94
N ALA A 535 -35.79 18.03 -1.82
CA ALA A 535 -35.81 17.27 -3.06
C ALA A 535 -35.50 15.75 -2.86
N GLY A 536 -35.32 15.30 -1.61
CA GLY A 536 -35.17 13.89 -1.25
C GLY A 536 -33.72 13.39 -1.15
N MET A 537 -32.72 14.29 -1.22
CA MET A 537 -31.35 13.91 -1.02
C MET A 537 -31.10 13.56 0.45
N ARG A 538 -30.34 12.46 0.67
CA ARG A 538 -30.11 11.90 2.00
C ARG A 538 -28.70 12.15 2.52
N VAL A 539 -27.72 12.26 1.62
CA VAL A 539 -26.30 12.41 1.96
C VAL A 539 -25.72 13.60 1.20
N ILE A 540 -25.43 14.69 1.92
CA ILE A 540 -24.90 15.91 1.34
C ILE A 540 -23.54 16.20 1.97
N CYS A 541 -22.53 16.50 1.14
CA CYS A 541 -21.20 16.86 1.60
C CYS A 541 -20.85 18.30 1.21
N VAL A 542 -20.43 19.08 2.19
CA VAL A 542 -19.79 20.38 1.98
C VAL A 542 -18.29 20.16 1.99
N ILE A 543 -17.62 20.37 0.86
CA ILE A 543 -16.17 20.22 0.73
C ILE A 543 -15.48 21.54 1.11
N GLU A 544 -14.74 21.49 2.19
CA GLU A 544 -13.78 22.52 2.58
C GLU A 544 -12.36 22.11 2.12
N ARG A 545 -11.55 23.06 1.73
CA ARG A 545 -10.18 22.74 1.27
C ARG A 545 -9.30 22.20 2.38
N TYR A 546 -9.42 22.77 3.58
CA TYR A 546 -8.57 22.50 4.73
C TYR A 546 -9.33 21.80 5.86
N ALA A 547 -8.76 20.72 6.41
CA ALA A 547 -9.34 20.00 7.54
C ALA A 547 -9.51 20.91 8.78
N SER A 548 -8.54 21.80 9.03
CA SER A 548 -8.58 22.77 10.12
C SER A 548 -9.78 23.76 10.06
N ARG A 549 -10.32 24.00 8.87
CA ARG A 549 -11.48 24.89 8.66
C ARG A 549 -12.82 24.19 8.67
N ALA A 550 -12.84 22.87 8.43
CA ALA A 550 -14.10 22.11 8.34
C ALA A 550 -14.94 22.21 9.62
N GLY A 551 -14.31 22.13 10.78
CA GLY A 551 -15.00 22.31 12.08
C GLY A 551 -15.60 23.70 12.27
N ALA A 552 -14.87 24.74 11.89
CA ALA A 552 -15.35 26.12 12.00
C ALA A 552 -16.54 26.38 11.06
N LEU A 553 -16.49 25.84 9.83
CA LEU A 553 -17.60 25.92 8.89
C LEU A 553 -18.82 25.14 9.40
N ALA A 554 -18.64 23.91 9.88
CA ALA A 554 -19.73 23.10 10.43
C ALA A 554 -20.44 23.80 11.61
N ALA A 555 -19.67 24.48 12.49
CA ALA A 555 -20.21 25.22 13.64
C ALA A 555 -21.00 26.49 13.25
N ARG A 556 -20.77 27.05 12.06
CA ARG A 556 -21.51 28.20 11.52
C ARG A 556 -22.83 27.79 10.83
N LEU A 557 -22.93 26.54 10.39
CA LEU A 557 -24.17 26.07 9.78
C LEU A 557 -25.27 25.97 10.83
N PRO A 558 -26.55 26.26 10.46
CA PRO A 558 -27.66 26.17 11.39
C PRO A 558 -27.75 24.80 12.06
N ALA A 559 -27.97 24.79 13.38
CA ALA A 559 -28.00 23.55 14.19
C ALA A 559 -29.04 22.52 13.70
N ARG A 560 -30.12 22.96 13.04
CA ARG A 560 -31.14 22.06 12.44
C ARG A 560 -30.58 21.11 11.38
N LEU A 561 -29.45 21.47 10.71
CA LEU A 561 -28.84 20.66 9.69
C LEU A 561 -27.99 19.51 10.28
N ASN A 562 -27.70 19.57 11.57
CA ASN A 562 -26.88 18.58 12.27
C ASN A 562 -25.61 18.18 11.48
N ALA A 563 -24.91 19.21 10.95
CA ALA A 563 -23.72 19.00 10.12
C ALA A 563 -22.57 18.39 10.94
N ARG A 564 -22.03 17.29 10.46
CA ARG A 564 -20.93 16.55 11.10
C ARG A 564 -19.63 16.75 10.32
N VAL A 565 -18.51 16.87 11.01
CA VAL A 565 -17.19 16.87 10.37
C VAL A 565 -16.81 15.44 10.05
N LEU A 566 -16.36 15.19 8.83
CA LEU A 566 -15.85 13.90 8.38
C LEU A 566 -14.34 14.03 8.16
N ASN A 567 -13.56 13.14 8.79
CA ASN A 567 -12.10 13.10 8.69
C ASN A 567 -11.62 11.79 8.02
N THR A 568 -10.37 11.75 7.62
CA THR A 568 -9.74 10.56 7.00
C THR A 568 -9.65 9.34 7.93
N GLU A 569 -9.75 9.56 9.24
CA GLU A 569 -9.69 8.52 10.27
C GLU A 569 -11.06 7.93 10.64
N ASP A 570 -12.15 8.54 10.17
CA ASP A 570 -13.50 8.05 10.45
C ASP A 570 -13.71 6.68 9.80
N THR A 571 -14.44 5.81 10.48
CA THR A 571 -14.67 4.42 10.03
C THR A 571 -16.04 4.21 9.42
N GLU A 572 -16.99 5.11 9.66
CA GLU A 572 -18.37 5.00 9.17
C GLU A 572 -18.93 6.35 8.75
N TYR A 573 -19.73 6.35 7.68
CA TYR A 573 -20.62 7.47 7.37
C TYR A 573 -22.01 6.94 6.99
N THR A 574 -23.03 7.62 7.47
CA THR A 574 -24.45 7.28 7.26
C THR A 574 -25.16 8.49 6.65
N GLY A 575 -26.45 8.43 6.39
CA GLY A 575 -27.22 9.58 5.92
C GLY A 575 -27.01 10.86 6.75
N GLY A 576 -27.12 12.04 6.12
CA GLY A 576 -27.00 13.34 6.77
C GLY A 576 -26.11 14.35 6.02
N VAL A 577 -25.77 15.42 6.73
CA VAL A 577 -24.93 16.51 6.21
C VAL A 577 -23.54 16.40 6.79
N TYR A 578 -22.54 16.46 5.93
CA TYR A 578 -21.13 16.40 6.30
C TYR A 578 -20.38 17.64 5.84
N VAL A 579 -19.39 18.05 6.61
CA VAL A 579 -18.36 19.00 6.19
C VAL A 579 -17.04 18.26 6.22
N ALA A 580 -16.35 18.16 5.08
CA ALA A 580 -15.17 17.34 4.94
C ALA A 580 -14.05 18.07 4.19
N PRO A 581 -12.77 17.83 4.52
CA PRO A 581 -11.68 18.28 3.66
C PRO A 581 -11.67 17.47 2.35
N ALA A 582 -11.16 18.08 1.27
CA ALA A 582 -11.11 17.45 -0.04
C ALA A 582 -10.34 16.09 -0.02
N SER A 583 -9.38 15.91 0.88
CA SER A 583 -8.66 14.64 1.07
C SER A 583 -9.52 13.53 1.68
N ALA A 584 -10.48 13.86 2.55
CA ALA A 584 -11.32 12.87 3.23
C ALA A 584 -12.48 12.34 2.36
N VAL A 585 -12.88 13.06 1.30
CA VAL A 585 -13.99 12.63 0.43
C VAL A 585 -13.56 11.61 -0.63
N LYS A 586 -12.26 11.31 -0.73
CA LYS A 586 -11.76 10.34 -1.71
C LYS A 586 -12.35 8.95 -1.44
N GLY A 587 -12.86 8.30 -2.50
CA GLY A 587 -13.49 6.98 -2.41
C GLY A 587 -14.97 7.02 -1.97
N LEU A 588 -15.47 8.14 -1.45
CA LEU A 588 -16.85 8.29 -0.99
C LEU A 588 -17.78 8.82 -2.09
N GLU A 589 -19.08 8.70 -1.86
CA GLU A 589 -20.15 9.13 -2.77
C GLU A 589 -21.24 9.88 -1.99
N PHE A 590 -21.75 10.96 -2.56
CA PHE A 590 -22.77 11.80 -1.94
C PHE A 590 -23.87 12.12 -2.94
N ASP A 591 -25.12 12.21 -2.50
CA ASP A 591 -26.22 12.64 -3.36
C ASP A 591 -25.97 14.04 -3.93
N GLY A 592 -25.45 14.93 -3.09
CA GLY A 592 -25.08 16.29 -3.47
C GLY A 592 -23.76 16.73 -2.84
N VAL A 593 -22.99 17.51 -3.60
CA VAL A 593 -21.75 18.11 -3.13
C VAL A 593 -21.76 19.61 -3.30
N ILE A 594 -21.35 20.32 -2.26
CA ILE A 594 -21.19 21.77 -2.23
C ILE A 594 -19.72 22.09 -1.95
N PHE A 595 -19.03 22.75 -2.87
CA PHE A 595 -17.72 23.33 -2.57
C PHE A 595 -17.90 24.62 -1.77
N ALA A 596 -17.31 24.69 -0.59
CA ALA A 596 -17.39 25.85 0.27
C ALA A 596 -16.72 27.09 -0.35
N ASP A 597 -15.58 26.91 -1.00
CA ASP A 597 -14.93 27.94 -1.81
C ASP A 597 -14.16 27.29 -2.98
N ALA A 598 -14.54 27.59 -4.22
CA ALA A 598 -13.88 27.21 -5.46
C ALA A 598 -13.27 28.45 -6.17
N GLY A 599 -12.88 29.45 -5.39
CA GLY A 599 -12.20 30.65 -5.89
C GLY A 599 -10.73 30.41 -6.24
N GLU A 600 -10.14 31.35 -6.99
CA GLU A 600 -8.73 31.29 -7.43
C GLU A 600 -7.74 31.27 -6.23
N SER A 601 -8.08 31.92 -5.12
CA SER A 601 -7.29 31.89 -3.89
C SER A 601 -7.38 30.54 -3.15
N ALA A 602 -8.54 29.87 -3.23
CA ALA A 602 -8.73 28.58 -2.60
C ALA A 602 -8.14 27.44 -3.44
N TYR A 603 -8.32 27.46 -4.75
CA TYR A 603 -7.76 26.48 -5.70
C TYR A 603 -6.93 27.19 -6.78
N PRO A 604 -5.67 27.56 -6.45
CA PRO A 604 -4.72 28.07 -7.44
C PRO A 604 -4.50 27.09 -8.61
N ASP A 605 -4.05 27.63 -9.75
CA ASP A 605 -3.82 26.85 -10.95
C ASP A 605 -2.51 26.05 -10.88
N ASP A 606 -2.53 24.95 -10.14
CA ASP A 606 -1.45 23.96 -10.06
C ASP A 606 -2.00 22.52 -10.05
N ASP A 607 -1.11 21.54 -10.25
CA ASP A 607 -1.48 20.13 -10.42
C ASP A 607 -2.12 19.53 -9.16
N LEU A 608 -1.67 19.91 -7.96
CA LEU A 608 -2.24 19.39 -6.72
C LEU A 608 -3.67 19.90 -6.51
N ASN A 609 -3.89 21.21 -6.74
CA ASN A 609 -5.22 21.79 -6.63
C ASN A 609 -6.17 21.29 -7.72
N ALA A 610 -5.67 21.03 -8.94
CA ALA A 610 -6.45 20.37 -9.98
C ALA A 610 -6.93 18.98 -9.56
N ARG A 611 -6.06 18.15 -9.00
CA ARG A 611 -6.43 16.80 -8.52
C ARG A 611 -7.41 16.85 -7.35
N LEU A 612 -7.20 17.74 -6.36
CA LEU A 612 -8.14 17.92 -5.24
C LEU A 612 -9.52 18.35 -5.72
N LEU A 613 -9.56 19.32 -6.64
CA LEU A 613 -10.81 19.79 -7.24
C LEU A 613 -11.49 18.67 -8.03
N TYR A 614 -10.76 17.96 -8.89
CA TYR A 614 -11.26 16.83 -9.67
C TYR A 614 -11.84 15.72 -8.79
N VAL A 615 -11.14 15.35 -7.71
CA VAL A 615 -11.65 14.36 -6.75
C VAL A 615 -12.97 14.79 -6.17
N GLY A 616 -13.10 16.02 -5.69
CA GLY A 616 -14.35 16.52 -5.12
C GLY A 616 -15.48 16.63 -6.15
N LEU A 617 -15.18 17.10 -7.37
CA LEU A 617 -16.15 17.23 -8.48
C LEU A 617 -16.70 15.88 -8.96
N THR A 618 -15.98 14.79 -8.72
CA THR A 618 -16.40 13.43 -9.10
C THR A 618 -17.09 12.67 -7.97
N ARG A 619 -17.39 13.33 -6.84
CA ARG A 619 -18.09 12.70 -5.70
C ARG A 619 -19.62 12.79 -5.77
N PRO A 620 -20.22 13.83 -6.36
CA PRO A 620 -21.68 13.94 -6.39
C PRO A 620 -22.33 12.97 -7.37
N LEU A 621 -23.48 12.44 -6.97
CA LEU A 621 -24.33 11.58 -7.80
C LEU A 621 -25.33 12.40 -8.61
N HIS A 622 -25.93 13.44 -8.00
CA HIS A 622 -27.09 14.13 -8.54
C HIS A 622 -26.93 15.64 -8.67
N ARG A 623 -26.32 16.30 -7.66
CA ARG A 623 -26.24 17.77 -7.62
C ARG A 623 -24.86 18.26 -7.19
N LEU A 624 -24.42 19.35 -7.84
CA LEU A 624 -23.15 20.00 -7.57
C LEU A 624 -23.35 21.52 -7.47
N ALA A 625 -22.83 22.12 -6.41
CA ALA A 625 -22.75 23.56 -6.25
C ALA A 625 -21.32 23.98 -5.89
N LEU A 626 -20.87 25.07 -6.47
CA LEU A 626 -19.55 25.64 -6.22
C LEU A 626 -19.71 27.09 -5.77
N LEU A 627 -19.47 27.36 -4.50
CA LEU A 627 -19.37 28.72 -4.00
C LEU A 627 -17.96 29.24 -4.29
N TYR A 628 -17.80 30.53 -4.48
CA TYR A 628 -16.49 31.15 -4.71
C TYR A 628 -16.42 32.57 -4.18
N SER A 629 -15.26 32.91 -3.59
CA SER A 629 -14.92 34.27 -3.19
C SER A 629 -14.05 34.94 -4.26
N GLY A 630 -14.37 36.16 -4.64
CA GLY A 630 -13.64 36.87 -5.71
C GLY A 630 -13.84 36.25 -7.09
N ALA A 631 -12.76 35.87 -7.76
CA ALA A 631 -12.77 35.20 -9.05
C ALA A 631 -12.84 33.67 -8.88
N ARG A 632 -13.56 32.99 -9.79
CA ARG A 632 -13.51 31.53 -9.89
C ARG A 632 -12.11 31.05 -10.22
N THR A 633 -11.76 29.85 -9.76
CA THR A 633 -10.49 29.22 -10.16
C THR A 633 -10.37 29.08 -11.68
N LYS A 634 -9.16 29.30 -12.20
CA LYS A 634 -8.83 29.11 -13.62
C LYS A 634 -8.96 27.65 -14.07
N LEU A 635 -8.90 26.72 -13.13
CA LEU A 635 -9.05 25.29 -13.39
C LEU A 635 -10.44 24.94 -13.97
N LEU A 636 -11.44 25.81 -13.79
CA LEU A 636 -12.84 25.63 -14.23
C LEU A 636 -13.25 26.57 -15.39
N ASN A 637 -12.30 27.26 -16.02
CA ASN A 637 -12.59 28.19 -17.11
C ASN A 637 -12.28 27.59 -18.48
#